data_dee7c4a122ecc284ec3ecdc37ecf3f87
#
_entry.id   dee7c4a122ecc284ec3ecdc37ecf3f87
#
_cell.length_a   1.000
_cell.length_b   1.000
_cell.length_c   1.000
_cell.angle_alpha   90.00
_cell.angle_beta   90.00
_cell.angle_gamma   90.00
#
_symmetry.space_group_name_H-M   'P 1'
#
loop_
_entity.id
_entity.type
_entity.pdbx_description
1 polymer ?
#
loop_
_entity_poly.entity_id
_entity_poly.type
_entity_poly.pdbx_seq_one_letter_code
_entity_poly.pdbx_strand_id
1 'polypeptide(L)'
;MIYYLRFISVVSCFLVTMFRASASADWIDLFDGKTTEGWNPRSEVISFEAKEGELHLLSKTNCWVTTEIQMSDFEAEIEVLMPKEEGFNSGLAFRCIGSKGRPKGYQCEIDRQKPAGVYGIGNGGWIYPGKGQGKEFADKIHGNLKKNDWNHFRVRAVGDRIQTWLNGTPVSDIKHGKILKGYFGVQHHGKGGTVRFRKIRAREISNKKVIQKIQERPNILWITAEDMSPTLGCYGDKYAITPNIDQLARSSTRYSNAFAASPVCSPSRSVLITGMHNVSTGTHQMRSGFPLPTGVKGFPAYMRESGYFTTNNVKTDYNSSDAPRLIKESWDESSPKAHWRNSKRRQGQPFFSVFNIMTSHQSRSMVWPYPVFKKHVQSKLSASEIHDPKKAPVPDYYPDTPLIRKTISRYYDCVTAMDKRVGEIMNQLREDGLADSTIVFFFSDHGSGMPRHKRLLHDSGMKVAMLVHVPERWKHLRPTVPGSVTDRLVSFVDFAPTVLGLVDLKSPKCMQGIPFLGVGSNQKRKFVFGNRDRVDEVFDCSRSVRDKRWLYIRNYHPHLSWSQPSVFSDLGEIRHEIFRVFRENPDSSSVAQRHYAGSTRPSEELYDCEADPDNTRNLISEQLSDEAGKALKRLRLSLVENRNAVRDLGALPESEMRRWIKTEGSPMRDIVMDRTAHSPDLQRAWAAADKVGTSDSKELLGLLKNGNVNERYWAAVSLRNGFFEDKAIQQIASEWIQDVAPSVRIEIAGWLASFPENREASLNRLVKDLEHPDWAVALQACRAIELLGPKARPVLDTMKKIYSKTRHEPGDNNFFIAFSSGAFLERLGEKTDPWDFSPGAVSFMPAKKKSN
;
A
#
# COMPACT_ATOMS: atom_id res chain seq x y z
N MET A 1 -58.93 -35.05 -29.64
CA MET A 1 -59.20 -36.47 -30.01
C MET A 1 -57.90 -37.20 -29.69
N ILE A 2 -57.83 -37.79 -28.45
CA ILE A 2 -57.88 -39.24 -28.17
C ILE A 2 -56.63 -39.95 -28.72
N TYR A 3 -55.74 -40.61 -28.02
CA TYR A 3 -55.70 -41.51 -26.86
C TYR A 3 -54.23 -41.62 -26.38
N TYR A 4 -53.90 -41.60 -25.07
CA TYR A 4 -53.60 -42.63 -24.09
C TYR A 4 -52.55 -43.66 -24.50
N LEU A 5 -51.49 -43.84 -23.76
CA LEU A 5 -51.29 -44.86 -22.72
C LEU A 5 -49.89 -44.83 -22.07
N ARG A 6 -49.96 -44.88 -20.77
CA ARG A 6 -49.00 -45.21 -19.71
C ARG A 6 -47.94 -46.25 -20.06
N PHE A 7 -46.71 -45.99 -19.54
CA PHE A 7 -45.92 -47.01 -18.88
C PHE A 7 -45.21 -46.42 -17.64
N ILE A 8 -45.52 -46.99 -16.49
CA ILE A 8 -44.92 -46.78 -15.19
C ILE A 8 -43.71 -47.68 -15.16
N SER A 9 -42.52 -47.11 -14.88
CA SER A 9 -41.38 -47.88 -14.40
C SER A 9 -40.79 -47.17 -13.21
N VAL A 10 -40.94 -47.78 -12.06
CA VAL A 10 -40.40 -47.40 -10.76
C VAL A 10 -38.90 -47.61 -10.82
N VAL A 11 -38.12 -46.56 -10.71
CA VAL A 11 -36.71 -46.63 -10.37
C VAL A 11 -36.49 -45.87 -9.08
N SER A 12 -36.26 -46.62 -8.01
CA SER A 12 -35.84 -46.16 -6.69
C SER A 12 -34.64 -45.23 -6.81
N CYS A 13 -34.84 -43.98 -6.48
CA CYS A 13 -33.77 -42.99 -6.31
C CYS A 13 -33.18 -43.21 -4.91
N PHE A 14 -32.09 -43.97 -4.81
CA PHE A 14 -31.22 -43.96 -3.63
C PHE A 14 -30.55 -42.61 -3.59
N LEU A 15 -31.02 -41.70 -2.73
CA LEU A 15 -30.27 -40.52 -2.27
C LEU A 15 -29.09 -41.02 -1.42
N VAL A 16 -27.93 -41.20 -2.03
CA VAL A 16 -26.67 -41.30 -1.32
C VAL A 16 -26.27 -39.88 -0.92
N THR A 17 -26.66 -39.48 0.28
CA THR A 17 -26.07 -38.35 1.00
C THR A 17 -24.63 -38.70 1.31
N MET A 18 -23.70 -38.31 0.44
CA MET A 18 -22.28 -38.32 0.79
C MET A 18 -22.04 -37.25 1.84
N PHE A 19 -22.14 -37.61 3.11
CA PHE A 19 -21.40 -36.97 4.16
C PHE A 19 -19.91 -37.15 3.84
N ARG A 20 -19.25 -36.13 3.24
CA ARG A 20 -17.80 -36.03 3.25
C ARG A 20 -17.38 -35.79 4.69
N ALA A 21 -17.14 -36.85 5.44
CA ALA A 21 -16.38 -36.84 6.66
C ALA A 21 -15.03 -36.18 6.33
N SER A 22 -14.72 -35.08 6.98
CA SER A 22 -13.38 -34.50 6.93
C SER A 22 -12.41 -35.54 7.47
N ALA A 23 -11.56 -36.13 6.64
CA ALA A 23 -10.52 -37.02 7.08
C ALA A 23 -9.57 -36.25 8.03
N SER A 24 -9.79 -36.36 9.34
CA SER A 24 -8.75 -36.10 10.34
C SER A 24 -7.67 -37.18 10.14
N ALA A 25 -6.39 -36.83 10.23
CA ALA A 25 -5.34 -37.86 10.22
C ALA A 25 -5.65 -38.91 11.32
N ASP A 26 -5.66 -40.18 10.93
CA ASP A 26 -6.01 -41.25 11.85
C ASP A 26 -4.95 -41.32 12.98
N TRP A 27 -5.42 -41.73 14.16
CA TRP A 27 -4.52 -41.99 15.29
C TRP A 27 -3.71 -43.26 14.98
N ILE A 28 -2.43 -43.22 15.24
CA ILE A 28 -1.49 -44.32 15.19
C ILE A 28 -1.26 -44.76 16.65
N ASP A 29 -1.59 -46.02 16.95
CA ASP A 29 -1.25 -46.59 18.25
C ASP A 29 0.27 -46.77 18.33
N LEU A 30 0.91 -46.07 19.28
CA LEU A 30 2.32 -46.24 19.61
C LEU A 30 2.57 -47.50 20.45
N PHE A 31 1.51 -48.05 21.05
CA PHE A 31 1.49 -49.30 21.80
C PHE A 31 0.27 -50.10 21.36
N ASP A 32 0.49 -51.35 20.92
CA ASP A 32 -0.55 -52.24 20.36
C ASP A 32 -1.40 -52.93 21.44
N GLY A 33 -1.08 -52.73 22.73
CA GLY A 33 -1.72 -53.36 23.85
C GLY A 33 -1.25 -54.82 24.12
N LYS A 34 -0.30 -55.37 23.34
CA LYS A 34 0.05 -56.79 23.37
C LYS A 34 1.56 -57.00 23.48
N THR A 35 2.36 -56.20 22.80
CA THR A 35 3.81 -56.39 22.71
C THR A 35 4.57 -55.12 23.02
N THR A 36 5.87 -55.28 23.34
CA THR A 36 6.79 -54.16 23.48
C THR A 36 7.55 -53.84 22.18
N GLU A 37 7.10 -54.42 21.06
CA GLU A 37 7.69 -54.19 19.73
C GLU A 37 7.66 -52.73 19.35
N GLY A 38 8.74 -52.19 18.76
CA GLY A 38 8.89 -50.77 18.40
C GLY A 38 9.28 -49.83 19.57
N TRP A 39 9.48 -50.39 20.78
CA TRP A 39 9.91 -49.67 21.97
C TRP A 39 11.32 -50.07 22.41
N ASN A 40 12.22 -49.14 22.55
CA ASN A 40 13.64 -49.37 22.83
C ASN A 40 14.04 -48.73 24.16
N PRO A 41 14.38 -49.54 25.22
CA PRO A 41 14.99 -49.05 26.46
C PRO A 41 16.35 -48.37 26.18
N ARG A 42 16.57 -47.17 26.70
CA ARG A 42 17.79 -46.38 26.45
C ARG A 42 18.90 -46.67 27.46
N SER A 43 18.53 -47.28 28.60
CA SER A 43 19.40 -47.73 29.66
C SER A 43 18.81 -48.98 30.30
N GLU A 44 19.49 -49.62 31.26
CA GLU A 44 18.98 -50.78 31.98
C GLU A 44 17.66 -50.47 32.67
N VAL A 45 16.70 -51.41 32.56
CA VAL A 45 15.41 -51.43 33.23
C VAL A 45 15.31 -52.72 34.05
N ILE A 46 14.52 -52.68 35.16
CA ILE A 46 14.23 -53.93 35.92
C ILE A 46 13.24 -54.78 35.16
N SER A 47 12.16 -54.15 34.67
CA SER A 47 11.22 -54.75 33.80
C SER A 47 10.58 -53.75 32.83
N PHE A 48 10.34 -54.18 31.62
CA PHE A 48 9.57 -53.46 30.61
C PHE A 48 8.76 -54.48 29.82
N GLU A 49 7.48 -54.55 30.12
CA GLU A 49 6.63 -55.64 29.61
C GLU A 49 5.23 -55.12 29.23
N ALA A 50 4.61 -55.80 28.28
CA ALA A 50 3.20 -55.63 27.94
C ALA A 50 2.35 -56.67 28.68
N LYS A 51 1.41 -56.25 29.49
CA LYS A 51 0.54 -57.09 30.30
C LYS A 51 -0.87 -56.51 30.40
N GLU A 52 -1.88 -57.33 30.14
CA GLU A 52 -3.29 -57.00 30.29
C GLU A 52 -3.71 -55.71 29.53
N GLY A 53 -3.16 -55.45 28.34
CA GLY A 53 -3.42 -54.24 27.57
C GLY A 53 -2.66 -53.00 28.01
N GLU A 54 -1.71 -53.15 28.93
CA GLU A 54 -0.93 -52.08 29.51
C GLU A 54 0.57 -52.29 29.28
N LEU A 55 1.29 -51.20 29.26
CA LEU A 55 2.74 -51.16 29.23
C LEU A 55 3.28 -50.87 30.64
N HIS A 56 4.01 -51.77 31.21
CA HIS A 56 4.55 -51.72 32.56
C HIS A 56 6.01 -51.39 32.50
N LEU A 57 6.47 -50.37 33.27
CA LEU A 57 7.85 -49.93 33.34
C LEU A 57 8.33 -49.83 34.79
N LEU A 58 9.38 -50.50 35.11
CA LEU A 58 10.10 -50.42 36.40
C LEU A 58 11.59 -50.28 36.18
N SER A 59 12.25 -49.34 36.88
CA SER A 59 13.70 -49.12 36.81
C SER A 59 14.26 -48.65 38.16
N LYS A 60 15.53 -49.00 38.43
CA LYS A 60 16.30 -48.49 39.58
C LYS A 60 16.89 -47.12 39.32
N THR A 61 17.04 -46.76 38.06
CA THR A 61 17.67 -45.50 37.62
C THR A 61 16.72 -44.70 36.73
N ASN A 62 17.07 -43.45 36.52
CA ASN A 62 16.33 -42.62 35.57
C ASN A 62 16.50 -43.12 34.15
N CYS A 63 15.49 -43.64 33.55
CA CYS A 63 15.53 -44.24 32.22
C CYS A 63 14.36 -43.75 31.33
N TRP A 64 14.57 -43.80 30.03
CA TRP A 64 13.58 -43.60 28.99
C TRP A 64 13.47 -44.84 28.12
N VAL A 65 12.27 -45.20 27.79
CA VAL A 65 11.98 -46.18 26.73
C VAL A 65 11.30 -45.48 25.59
N THR A 66 11.86 -45.53 24.39
CA THR A 66 11.47 -44.65 23.27
C THR A 66 11.00 -45.47 22.07
N THR A 67 10.06 -44.88 21.31
CA THR A 67 9.57 -45.42 20.05
C THR A 67 10.55 -45.19 18.91
N GLU A 68 10.36 -45.86 17.77
CA GLU A 68 11.06 -45.58 16.52
C GLU A 68 10.31 -44.52 15.69
N ILE A 69 9.03 -44.30 15.98
CA ILE A 69 8.18 -43.33 15.27
C ILE A 69 8.60 -41.91 15.62
N GLN A 70 8.85 -41.10 14.59
CA GLN A 70 9.21 -39.70 14.71
C GLN A 70 8.19 -38.80 14.04
N MET A 71 7.78 -37.74 14.75
CA MET A 71 6.88 -36.72 14.21
C MET A 71 7.43 -35.32 14.47
N SER A 72 7.04 -34.38 13.59
CA SER A 72 7.33 -32.94 13.75
C SER A 72 6.16 -32.22 14.39
N ASP A 73 5.03 -32.17 13.71
CA ASP A 73 3.79 -31.59 14.18
C ASP A 73 2.80 -32.70 14.47
N PHE A 74 2.36 -32.78 15.72
CA PHE A 74 1.60 -33.92 16.18
C PHE A 74 0.68 -33.57 17.33
N GLU A 75 -0.27 -34.47 17.57
CA GLU A 75 -1.00 -34.63 18.82
C GLU A 75 -0.74 -36.04 19.35
N ALA A 76 -0.39 -36.16 20.62
CA ALA A 76 -0.15 -37.43 21.28
C ALA A 76 -0.89 -37.48 22.60
N GLU A 77 -1.35 -38.69 22.99
CA GLU A 77 -2.05 -38.90 24.25
C GLU A 77 -1.66 -40.21 24.88
N ILE A 78 -1.78 -40.26 26.19
CA ILE A 78 -1.45 -41.41 27.00
C ILE A 78 -2.33 -41.46 28.26
N GLU A 79 -2.78 -42.61 28.69
CA GLU A 79 -3.34 -42.82 30.02
C GLU A 79 -2.32 -43.46 30.92
N VAL A 80 -2.19 -42.92 32.14
CA VAL A 80 -1.18 -43.37 33.11
C VAL A 80 -1.82 -43.65 34.46
N LEU A 81 -1.53 -44.80 35.02
CA LEU A 81 -1.82 -45.14 36.41
C LEU A 81 -0.49 -45.01 37.21
N MET A 82 -0.51 -44.03 38.10
CA MET A 82 0.69 -43.73 38.92
C MET A 82 0.78 -44.66 40.09
N PRO A 83 1.99 -45.19 40.42
CA PRO A 83 2.20 -45.99 41.61
C PRO A 83 1.86 -45.23 42.89
N LYS A 84 1.53 -45.95 44.00
CA LYS A 84 1.12 -45.31 45.26
C LYS A 84 2.31 -44.72 46.03
N GLU A 85 3.50 -45.19 45.78
CA GLU A 85 4.75 -44.82 46.46
C GLU A 85 5.06 -43.35 46.32
N GLU A 86 5.64 -42.73 47.34
CA GLU A 86 6.11 -41.37 47.30
C GLU A 86 7.40 -41.21 46.49
N GLY A 87 7.57 -39.99 45.92
CA GLY A 87 8.76 -39.68 45.07
C GLY A 87 8.66 -40.20 43.64
N PHE A 88 7.52 -40.71 43.24
CA PHE A 88 7.26 -41.09 41.85
C PHE A 88 7.40 -39.90 40.90
N ASN A 89 8.04 -40.13 39.74
CA ASN A 89 8.09 -39.19 38.61
C ASN A 89 8.26 -39.99 37.29
N SER A 90 7.56 -39.58 36.30
CA SER A 90 7.52 -40.12 34.95
C SER A 90 7.27 -39.03 33.94
N GLY A 91 7.07 -39.39 32.67
CA GLY A 91 6.76 -38.42 31.63
C GLY A 91 6.50 -39.05 30.27
N LEU A 92 5.68 -38.36 29.49
CA LEU A 92 5.56 -38.57 28.05
C LEU A 92 6.61 -37.70 27.36
N ALA A 93 7.69 -38.33 26.91
CA ALA A 93 8.76 -37.65 26.17
C ALA A 93 8.35 -37.52 24.68
N PHE A 94 8.69 -36.41 24.04
CA PHE A 94 8.38 -36.15 22.65
C PHE A 94 9.42 -35.27 21.97
N ARG A 95 9.48 -35.32 20.63
CA ARG A 95 10.52 -34.69 19.82
C ARG A 95 11.91 -35.01 20.36
N CYS A 96 12.09 -36.25 20.76
CA CYS A 96 13.38 -36.71 21.33
C CYS A 96 14.37 -37.08 20.23
N ILE A 97 15.65 -36.76 20.43
CA ILE A 97 16.76 -37.08 19.54
C ILE A 97 17.88 -37.78 20.32
N GLY A 98 18.80 -38.44 19.61
CA GLY A 98 19.90 -39.25 20.16
C GLY A 98 19.54 -40.73 20.18
N SER A 99 20.54 -41.65 20.21
CA SER A 99 20.34 -43.07 20.06
C SER A 99 20.49 -43.90 21.37
N LYS A 100 21.24 -43.41 22.37
CA LYS A 100 21.52 -44.10 23.65
C LYS A 100 21.50 -43.13 24.83
N GLY A 101 21.24 -43.62 26.03
CA GLY A 101 21.24 -42.83 27.25
C GLY A 101 20.15 -41.78 27.36
N ARG A 102 20.38 -40.70 28.06
CA ARG A 102 19.40 -39.63 28.24
C ARG A 102 19.13 -38.92 26.90
N PRO A 103 17.88 -38.90 26.40
CA PRO A 103 17.55 -38.21 25.17
C PRO A 103 17.65 -36.69 25.35
N LYS A 104 17.72 -35.95 24.22
CA LYS A 104 17.41 -34.50 24.17
C LYS A 104 16.06 -34.31 23.56
N GLY A 105 15.19 -33.52 24.18
CA GLY A 105 13.84 -33.31 23.69
C GLY A 105 12.97 -32.56 24.68
N TYR A 106 11.71 -32.90 24.69
CA TYR A 106 10.72 -32.37 25.62
C TYR A 106 10.02 -33.49 26.35
N GLN A 107 9.45 -33.18 27.52
CA GLN A 107 8.64 -34.10 28.31
C GLN A 107 7.40 -33.37 28.82
N CYS A 108 6.24 -33.97 28.59
CA CYS A 108 5.05 -33.68 29.38
C CYS A 108 5.19 -34.46 30.69
N GLU A 109 5.32 -33.72 31.76
CA GLU A 109 5.62 -34.30 33.06
C GLU A 109 4.46 -35.10 33.61
N ILE A 110 4.76 -36.28 34.20
CA ILE A 110 3.79 -37.15 34.83
C ILE A 110 4.25 -37.38 36.29
N ASP A 111 3.85 -36.45 37.14
CA ASP A 111 4.13 -36.56 38.59
C ASP A 111 2.97 -35.93 39.39
N ARG A 112 3.07 -35.90 40.71
CA ARG A 112 2.03 -35.33 41.57
C ARG A 112 2.20 -33.83 41.86
N GLN A 113 3.37 -33.26 41.54
CA GLN A 113 3.67 -31.84 41.83
C GLN A 113 3.46 -30.96 40.63
N LYS A 114 3.86 -31.44 39.45
CA LYS A 114 3.77 -30.66 38.19
C LYS A 114 3.20 -31.46 37.04
N PRO A 115 2.06 -32.11 37.19
CA PRO A 115 1.44 -32.95 36.16
C PRO A 115 1.09 -32.09 34.93
N ALA A 116 1.42 -32.60 33.74
CA ALA A 116 1.29 -31.97 32.44
C ALA A 116 2.12 -30.65 32.29
N GLY A 117 3.07 -30.39 33.16
CA GLY A 117 4.11 -29.38 32.95
C GLY A 117 5.04 -29.77 31.80
N VAL A 118 5.80 -28.82 31.27
CA VAL A 118 6.73 -29.03 30.14
C VAL A 118 8.16 -28.89 30.62
N TYR A 119 8.93 -30.02 30.51
CA TYR A 119 10.32 -30.09 30.83
C TYR A 119 11.21 -30.28 29.59
N GLY A 120 12.27 -29.53 29.43
CA GLY A 120 13.26 -29.68 28.37
C GLY A 120 14.37 -30.64 28.74
N ILE A 121 14.30 -31.92 28.31
CA ILE A 121 15.28 -32.94 28.56
C ILE A 121 16.58 -32.58 27.84
N GLY A 122 17.65 -32.25 28.61
CA GLY A 122 18.88 -31.76 28.02
C GLY A 122 18.74 -30.50 27.16
N ASN A 123 17.64 -29.74 27.38
CA ASN A 123 17.22 -28.64 26.54
C ASN A 123 16.63 -27.45 27.34
N GLY A 124 17.22 -27.15 28.50
CA GLY A 124 16.85 -25.97 29.29
C GLY A 124 16.13 -26.25 30.62
N GLY A 125 15.81 -27.51 30.95
CA GLY A 125 15.12 -27.86 32.19
C GLY A 125 13.63 -27.46 32.19
N TRP A 126 13.10 -26.96 33.30
CA TRP A 126 11.72 -26.54 33.40
C TRP A 126 11.41 -25.37 32.48
N ILE A 127 10.52 -25.59 31.47
CA ILE A 127 10.08 -24.59 30.54
C ILE A 127 8.75 -24.02 31.04
N TYR A 128 7.83 -24.91 31.54
CA TYR A 128 6.57 -24.50 32.16
C TYR A 128 6.19 -25.53 33.27
N PRO A 129 5.88 -25.07 34.51
CA PRO A 129 5.99 -23.69 34.96
C PRO A 129 7.43 -23.23 35.06
N GLY A 130 7.73 -22.03 34.55
CA GLY A 130 8.99 -21.34 34.71
C GLY A 130 9.04 -20.53 36.01
N LYS A 131 10.11 -19.76 36.19
CA LYS A 131 10.30 -18.92 37.40
C LYS A 131 9.15 -17.93 37.54
N GLY A 132 8.48 -17.92 38.67
CA GLY A 132 7.33 -17.02 38.96
C GLY A 132 5.96 -17.56 38.54
N GLN A 133 5.86 -18.66 37.84
CA GLN A 133 4.60 -19.20 37.32
C GLN A 133 3.96 -20.28 38.21
N GLY A 134 4.53 -20.55 39.37
CA GLY A 134 4.08 -21.66 40.23
C GLY A 134 2.66 -21.55 40.74
N LYS A 135 2.19 -20.34 41.08
CA LYS A 135 0.79 -20.09 41.53
C LYS A 135 -0.22 -20.33 40.41
N GLU A 136 -0.02 -19.70 39.27
CA GLU A 136 -0.87 -19.88 38.08
C GLU A 136 -0.96 -21.37 37.66
N PHE A 137 0.16 -22.06 37.72
CA PHE A 137 0.22 -23.49 37.43
C PHE A 137 -0.57 -24.32 38.45
N ALA A 138 -0.39 -24.06 39.74
CA ALA A 138 -1.12 -24.77 40.81
C ALA A 138 -2.62 -24.59 40.66
N ASP A 139 -3.09 -23.37 40.33
CA ASP A 139 -4.50 -23.08 40.10
C ASP A 139 -5.06 -23.88 38.91
N LYS A 140 -4.30 -24.07 37.84
CA LYS A 140 -4.71 -24.83 36.65
C LYS A 140 -4.84 -26.34 36.90
N ILE A 141 -4.00 -26.91 37.76
CA ILE A 141 -4.02 -28.36 38.04
C ILE A 141 -4.88 -28.73 39.24
N HIS A 142 -5.34 -27.75 40.02
CA HIS A 142 -6.11 -27.97 41.24
C HIS A 142 -7.34 -28.84 40.99
N GLY A 143 -7.49 -29.97 41.73
CA GLY A 143 -8.60 -30.88 41.57
C GLY A 143 -8.63 -31.77 40.31
N ASN A 144 -7.72 -31.57 39.38
CA ASN A 144 -7.71 -32.25 38.08
C ASN A 144 -6.95 -33.57 38.09
N LEU A 145 -6.00 -33.79 39.05
CA LEU A 145 -5.24 -35.03 39.15
C LEU A 145 -5.98 -36.06 39.98
N LYS A 146 -6.20 -37.26 39.42
CA LYS A 146 -6.77 -38.42 40.10
C LYS A 146 -5.69 -39.22 40.80
N LYS A 147 -5.71 -39.33 42.13
CA LYS A 147 -4.63 -39.91 42.93
C LYS A 147 -4.44 -41.42 42.73
N ASN A 148 -5.52 -42.19 42.54
CA ASN A 148 -5.53 -43.66 42.51
C ASN A 148 -6.28 -44.24 41.29
N ASP A 149 -6.33 -43.45 40.24
CA ASP A 149 -7.05 -43.83 39.01
C ASP A 149 -6.23 -43.38 37.79
N TRP A 150 -6.65 -43.83 36.63
CA TRP A 150 -6.05 -43.48 35.38
C TRP A 150 -6.17 -42.00 35.08
N ASN A 151 -5.04 -41.34 34.74
CA ASN A 151 -4.97 -39.95 34.34
C ASN A 151 -4.65 -39.89 32.85
N HIS A 152 -5.36 -39.03 32.11
CA HIS A 152 -5.16 -38.82 30.69
C HIS A 152 -4.30 -37.56 30.48
N PHE A 153 -3.18 -37.75 29.82
CA PHE A 153 -2.29 -36.67 29.39
C PHE A 153 -2.33 -36.53 27.89
N ARG A 154 -2.39 -35.31 27.43
CA ARG A 154 -2.37 -35.00 26.00
C ARG A 154 -1.37 -33.90 25.72
N VAL A 155 -0.62 -34.03 24.61
CA VAL A 155 0.36 -33.06 24.10
C VAL A 155 0.02 -32.74 22.67
N ARG A 156 0.00 -31.47 22.34
CA ARG A 156 -0.03 -30.98 20.97
C ARG A 156 1.17 -30.08 20.70
N ALA A 157 1.99 -30.42 19.70
CA ALA A 157 3.16 -29.68 19.31
C ALA A 157 3.08 -29.34 17.81
N VAL A 158 3.00 -28.04 17.47
CA VAL A 158 2.89 -27.53 16.09
C VAL A 158 3.90 -26.38 15.91
N GLY A 159 4.87 -26.55 15.02
CA GLY A 159 5.98 -25.62 14.93
C GLY A 159 6.68 -25.47 16.29
N ASP A 160 6.84 -24.25 16.77
CA ASP A 160 7.42 -23.93 18.08
C ASP A 160 6.40 -23.90 19.24
N ARG A 161 5.09 -24.08 18.97
CA ARG A 161 4.04 -24.06 20.00
C ARG A 161 3.84 -25.43 20.60
N ILE A 162 3.88 -25.53 21.94
CA ILE A 162 3.66 -26.74 22.73
C ILE A 162 2.49 -26.49 23.68
N GLN A 163 1.51 -27.34 23.64
CA GLN A 163 0.32 -27.30 24.49
C GLN A 163 0.13 -28.63 25.19
N THR A 164 -0.26 -28.63 26.47
CA THR A 164 -0.53 -29.84 27.25
C THR A 164 -1.86 -29.78 27.98
N TRP A 165 -2.44 -30.96 28.23
CA TRP A 165 -3.70 -31.13 28.98
C TRP A 165 -3.58 -32.26 29.98
N LEU A 166 -4.27 -32.11 31.11
CA LEU A 166 -4.48 -33.11 32.16
C LEU A 166 -5.98 -33.39 32.27
N ASN A 167 -6.41 -34.59 32.04
CA ASN A 167 -7.82 -35.03 32.12
C ASN A 167 -8.80 -34.09 31.40
N GLY A 168 -8.37 -33.59 30.22
CA GLY A 168 -9.13 -32.66 29.39
C GLY A 168 -8.92 -31.16 29.72
N THR A 169 -8.36 -30.82 30.88
CA THR A 169 -8.08 -29.44 31.29
C THR A 169 -6.78 -28.91 30.67
N PRO A 170 -6.76 -27.78 29.96
CA PRO A 170 -5.53 -27.17 29.44
C PRO A 170 -4.58 -26.74 30.58
N VAL A 171 -3.30 -27.12 30.51
CA VAL A 171 -2.29 -26.80 31.51
C VAL A 171 -1.24 -25.87 30.97
N SER A 172 -0.62 -26.16 29.81
CA SER A 172 0.38 -25.30 29.21
C SER A 172 0.03 -24.86 27.78
N ASP A 173 0.51 -23.67 27.41
CA ASP A 173 0.50 -23.15 26.05
C ASP A 173 1.72 -22.25 25.89
N ILE A 174 2.81 -22.79 25.36
CA ILE A 174 4.11 -22.14 25.32
C ILE A 174 4.73 -22.19 23.93
N LYS A 175 5.69 -21.31 23.69
CA LYS A 175 6.55 -21.32 22.49
C LYS A 175 7.97 -21.71 22.85
N HIS A 176 8.44 -22.85 22.30
CA HIS A 176 9.82 -23.30 22.46
C HIS A 176 10.23 -24.22 21.29
N GLY A 177 11.03 -23.69 20.36
CA GLY A 177 11.32 -24.29 19.06
C GLY A 177 12.75 -24.83 18.88
N LYS A 178 13.46 -25.19 19.95
CA LYS A 178 14.86 -25.69 19.82
C LYS A 178 14.96 -27.06 19.14
N ILE A 179 13.96 -27.93 19.30
CA ILE A 179 13.86 -29.23 18.65
C ILE A 179 12.46 -29.39 18.11
N LEU A 180 12.36 -29.58 16.79
CA LEU A 180 11.06 -29.58 16.09
C LEU A 180 10.62 -30.94 15.57
N LYS A 181 11.48 -32.00 15.62
CA LYS A 181 11.18 -33.34 15.17
C LYS A 181 11.92 -34.36 16.05
N GLY A 182 11.30 -35.49 16.30
CA GLY A 182 11.90 -36.60 17.00
C GLY A 182 10.88 -37.64 17.41
N TYR A 183 11.34 -38.67 18.14
CA TYR A 183 10.54 -39.80 18.61
C TYR A 183 9.84 -39.49 19.93
N PHE A 184 8.91 -40.40 20.31
CA PHE A 184 8.18 -40.42 21.57
C PHE A 184 8.86 -41.38 22.58
N GLY A 185 8.50 -41.25 23.85
CA GLY A 185 8.99 -42.15 24.86
C GLY A 185 8.22 -42.02 26.17
N VAL A 186 8.41 -43.03 27.05
CA VAL A 186 7.95 -43.01 28.43
C VAL A 186 9.16 -43.05 29.37
N GLN A 187 9.02 -42.44 30.55
CA GLN A 187 10.12 -42.33 31.52
C GLN A 187 9.78 -43.07 32.79
N HIS A 188 10.81 -43.61 33.47
CA HIS A 188 10.81 -43.95 34.89
C HIS A 188 11.98 -43.27 35.58
N HIS A 189 11.74 -42.51 36.66
CA HIS A 189 12.78 -41.71 37.31
C HIS A 189 13.67 -42.54 38.31
N GLY A 190 13.43 -43.84 38.43
CA GLY A 190 14.21 -44.70 39.32
C GLY A 190 13.70 -44.76 40.78
N LYS A 191 12.61 -44.11 41.07
CA LYS A 191 11.94 -44.10 42.40
C LYS A 191 10.44 -44.44 42.25
N GLY A 192 9.90 -45.04 43.26
CA GLY A 192 8.50 -45.52 43.27
C GLY A 192 8.37 -46.90 42.63
N GLY A 193 7.14 -47.37 42.55
CA GLY A 193 6.80 -48.68 41.99
C GLY A 193 6.61 -48.67 40.46
N THR A 194 6.08 -49.76 39.93
CA THR A 194 5.82 -49.89 38.49
C THR A 194 4.84 -48.85 37.98
N VAL A 195 5.24 -48.10 36.96
CA VAL A 195 4.35 -47.19 36.22
C VAL A 195 3.62 -47.97 35.14
N ARG A 196 2.30 -47.79 35.05
CA ARG A 196 1.44 -48.45 34.08
C ARG A 196 0.90 -47.45 33.09
N PHE A 197 1.06 -47.73 31.80
CA PHE A 197 0.60 -46.90 30.69
C PHE A 197 -0.34 -47.68 29.80
N ARG A 198 -1.32 -46.96 29.18
CA ARG A 198 -2.17 -47.55 28.15
C ARG A 198 -2.66 -46.49 27.19
N LYS A 199 -3.29 -46.85 26.09
CA LYS A 199 -3.80 -45.93 25.04
C LYS A 199 -2.76 -44.91 24.63
N ILE A 200 -1.53 -45.38 24.40
CA ILE A 200 -0.45 -44.52 23.93
C ILE A 200 -0.59 -44.42 22.42
N ARG A 201 -1.00 -43.25 21.96
CA ARG A 201 -1.21 -43.04 20.53
C ARG A 201 -0.83 -41.61 20.13
N ALA A 202 -0.46 -41.44 18.86
CA ALA A 202 -0.15 -40.16 18.28
C ALA A 202 -0.79 -40.03 16.90
N ARG A 203 -1.06 -38.84 16.48
CA ARG A 203 -1.43 -38.55 15.10
C ARG A 203 -0.61 -37.38 14.60
N GLU A 204 -0.18 -37.47 13.35
CA GLU A 204 0.46 -36.36 12.69
C GLU A 204 -0.56 -35.25 12.47
N ILE A 205 -0.30 -34.06 12.98
CA ILE A 205 -1.05 -32.88 12.57
C ILE A 205 -0.44 -32.50 11.23
N SER A 206 -0.91 -33.17 10.18
CA SER A 206 -0.48 -32.76 8.87
C SER A 206 -1.01 -31.34 8.64
N ASN A 207 -0.10 -30.40 8.55
CA ASN A 207 -0.35 -29.10 7.95
C ASN A 207 -0.75 -29.25 6.46
N LYS A 208 -1.04 -30.50 6.02
CA LYS A 208 -1.51 -30.77 4.65
C LYS A 208 -2.69 -29.90 4.28
N LYS A 209 -3.64 -29.61 5.19
CA LYS A 209 -4.72 -28.65 4.89
C LYS A 209 -4.22 -27.22 4.73
N VAL A 210 -3.25 -26.77 5.53
CA VAL A 210 -2.68 -25.43 5.39
C VAL A 210 -1.70 -25.41 4.22
N ILE A 211 -0.87 -26.45 4.04
CA ILE A 211 0.05 -26.59 2.92
C ILE A 211 -0.73 -26.84 1.61
N GLN A 212 -1.77 -27.69 1.61
CA GLN A 212 -2.62 -27.91 0.46
C GLN A 212 -3.46 -26.65 0.16
N LYS A 213 -3.95 -25.93 1.16
CA LYS A 213 -4.65 -24.65 0.98
C LYS A 213 -3.69 -23.53 0.55
N ILE A 214 -2.43 -23.56 0.97
CA ILE A 214 -1.37 -22.64 0.51
C ILE A 214 -0.91 -23.01 -0.91
N GLN A 215 -0.78 -24.31 -1.24
CA GLN A 215 -0.46 -24.78 -2.60
C GLN A 215 -1.59 -24.54 -3.60
N GLU A 216 -2.84 -24.43 -3.13
CA GLU A 216 -4.02 -24.11 -3.93
C GLU A 216 -4.25 -22.59 -4.11
N ARG A 217 -3.40 -21.73 -3.53
CA ARG A 217 -3.50 -20.28 -3.71
C ARG A 217 -2.67 -19.81 -4.90
N PRO A 218 -3.17 -18.83 -5.68
CA PRO A 218 -2.42 -18.31 -6.80
C PRO A 218 -1.17 -17.54 -6.34
N ASN A 219 -0.08 -17.63 -7.08
CA ASN A 219 0.94 -16.62 -7.02
C ASN A 219 0.37 -15.31 -7.60
N ILE A 220 0.83 -14.18 -7.11
CA ILE A 220 0.45 -12.87 -7.62
C ILE A 220 1.71 -12.13 -8.08
N LEU A 221 1.69 -11.67 -9.31
CA LEU A 221 2.75 -10.86 -9.89
C LEU A 221 2.20 -9.49 -10.30
N TRP A 222 2.77 -8.41 -9.77
CA TRP A 222 2.53 -7.06 -10.24
C TRP A 222 3.72 -6.58 -11.06
N ILE A 223 3.46 -6.13 -12.26
CA ILE A 223 4.40 -5.44 -13.14
C ILE A 223 3.87 -4.03 -13.31
N THR A 224 4.54 -3.05 -12.69
CA THR A 224 4.12 -1.65 -12.74
C THR A 224 5.04 -0.84 -13.64
N ALA A 225 4.46 -0.06 -14.54
CA ALA A 225 5.17 0.98 -15.29
C ALA A 225 5.09 2.31 -14.53
N GLU A 226 6.18 3.06 -14.54
CA GLU A 226 6.19 4.42 -13.97
C GLU A 226 5.75 5.44 -15.02
N ASP A 227 4.94 6.42 -14.60
CA ASP A 227 4.57 7.60 -15.40
C ASP A 227 4.13 7.22 -16.83
N MET A 228 3.13 6.33 -16.99
CA MET A 228 2.70 5.86 -18.30
C MET A 228 1.18 5.98 -18.47
N SER A 229 0.75 6.70 -19.48
CA SER A 229 -0.63 6.71 -19.98
C SER A 229 -0.94 5.40 -20.74
N PRO A 230 -2.19 5.12 -21.16
CA PRO A 230 -2.53 3.93 -21.96
C PRO A 230 -1.97 3.95 -23.40
N THR A 231 -0.73 4.37 -23.58
CA THR A 231 -0.01 4.50 -24.85
C THR A 231 0.60 3.17 -25.28
N LEU A 232 -0.26 2.19 -25.58
CA LEU A 232 0.08 0.80 -25.90
C LEU A 232 -0.71 0.32 -27.13
N GLY A 233 -0.13 -0.56 -27.93
CA GLY A 233 -0.80 -1.13 -29.10
C GLY A 233 -2.13 -1.80 -28.76
N CYS A 234 -2.20 -2.57 -27.67
CA CYS A 234 -3.44 -3.20 -27.22
C CYS A 234 -4.53 -2.20 -26.75
N TYR A 235 -4.20 -0.93 -26.52
CA TYR A 235 -5.16 0.16 -26.26
C TYR A 235 -5.53 0.95 -27.53
N GLY A 236 -5.01 0.53 -28.68
CA GLY A 236 -5.31 1.14 -29.98
C GLY A 236 -4.34 2.23 -30.43
N ASP A 237 -3.26 2.46 -29.69
CA ASP A 237 -2.21 3.40 -30.06
C ASP A 237 -1.36 2.84 -31.22
N LYS A 238 -1.45 3.48 -32.39
CA LYS A 238 -0.76 3.04 -33.61
C LYS A 238 0.70 3.46 -33.67
N TYR A 239 1.11 4.40 -32.83
CA TYR A 239 2.50 4.85 -32.77
C TYR A 239 3.32 4.04 -31.75
N ALA A 240 2.68 3.42 -30.77
CA ALA A 240 3.32 2.57 -29.77
C ALA A 240 3.88 1.27 -30.39
N ILE A 241 5.06 0.86 -29.93
CA ILE A 241 5.70 -0.43 -30.26
C ILE A 241 5.81 -1.24 -28.95
N THR A 242 4.79 -2.08 -28.67
CA THR A 242 4.64 -2.79 -27.39
C THR A 242 4.27 -4.26 -27.55
N PRO A 243 5.05 -5.06 -28.34
CA PRO A 243 4.67 -6.41 -28.71
C PRO A 243 4.52 -7.38 -27.53
N ASN A 244 5.29 -7.22 -26.46
CA ASN A 244 5.24 -8.11 -25.27
C ASN A 244 3.99 -7.87 -24.43
N ILE A 245 3.62 -6.59 -24.21
CA ILE A 245 2.39 -6.24 -23.49
C ILE A 245 1.18 -6.57 -24.35
N ASP A 246 1.23 -6.35 -25.66
CA ASP A 246 0.15 -6.71 -26.59
C ASP A 246 -0.08 -8.23 -26.61
N GLN A 247 0.98 -9.02 -26.50
CA GLN A 247 0.87 -10.47 -26.34
C GLN A 247 0.23 -10.85 -25.00
N LEU A 248 0.64 -10.21 -23.90
CA LEU A 248 0.03 -10.42 -22.58
C LEU A 248 -1.47 -10.07 -22.62
N ALA A 249 -1.85 -9.00 -23.32
CA ALA A 249 -3.23 -8.57 -23.45
C ALA A 249 -4.14 -9.60 -24.10
N ARG A 250 -3.63 -10.40 -25.07
CA ARG A 250 -4.40 -11.45 -25.74
C ARG A 250 -4.89 -12.54 -24.80
N SER A 251 -4.20 -12.76 -23.68
CA SER A 251 -4.57 -13.73 -22.63
C SER A 251 -5.10 -13.08 -21.36
N SER A 252 -5.31 -11.75 -21.35
CA SER A 252 -5.73 -10.98 -20.19
C SER A 252 -7.12 -10.37 -20.39
N THR A 253 -7.73 -9.92 -19.29
CA THR A 253 -8.81 -8.93 -19.33
C THR A 253 -8.18 -7.54 -19.37
N ARG A 254 -8.53 -6.73 -20.36
CA ARG A 254 -8.13 -5.32 -20.47
C ARG A 254 -9.19 -4.41 -19.86
N TYR A 255 -8.79 -3.56 -18.92
CA TYR A 255 -9.69 -2.58 -18.29
C TYR A 255 -9.58 -1.25 -19.02
N SER A 256 -10.70 -0.76 -19.56
CA SER A 256 -10.76 0.54 -20.25
C SER A 256 -10.92 1.72 -19.30
N ASN A 257 -11.35 1.47 -18.05
CA ASN A 257 -11.64 2.47 -17.04
C ASN A 257 -10.95 2.18 -15.70
N ALA A 258 -9.62 2.11 -15.71
CA ALA A 258 -8.79 2.03 -14.52
C ALA A 258 -8.11 3.38 -14.24
N PHE A 259 -8.13 3.81 -12.98
CA PHE A 259 -7.68 5.14 -12.58
C PHE A 259 -6.82 5.13 -11.33
N ALA A 260 -5.76 5.95 -11.34
CA ALA A 260 -5.05 6.32 -10.13
C ALA A 260 -5.97 7.12 -9.18
N ALA A 261 -5.62 7.19 -7.90
CA ALA A 261 -6.33 8.05 -6.94
C ALA A 261 -5.70 9.45 -6.83
N SER A 262 -4.42 9.56 -7.21
CA SER A 262 -3.69 10.82 -7.29
C SER A 262 -2.72 10.74 -8.48
N PRO A 263 -2.56 11.80 -9.28
CA PRO A 263 -1.75 11.74 -10.49
C PRO A 263 -0.26 12.01 -10.23
N VAL A 264 0.30 11.42 -9.16
CA VAL A 264 1.72 11.53 -8.78
C VAL A 264 2.17 10.34 -7.94
N CYS A 265 3.44 9.93 -8.08
CA CYS A 265 3.97 8.65 -7.57
C CYS A 265 3.69 8.36 -6.10
N SER A 266 4.23 9.18 -5.16
CA SER A 266 4.17 8.85 -3.73
C SER A 266 2.74 8.78 -3.18
N PRO A 267 1.84 9.76 -3.41
CA PRO A 267 0.46 9.65 -3.01
C PRO A 267 -0.28 8.46 -3.64
N SER A 268 -0.06 8.19 -4.93
CA SER A 268 -0.67 7.06 -5.63
C SER A 268 -0.23 5.71 -5.05
N ARG A 269 1.08 5.55 -4.82
CA ARG A 269 1.66 4.32 -4.26
C ARG A 269 1.24 4.08 -2.82
N SER A 270 0.99 5.15 -2.05
CA SER A 270 0.43 5.03 -0.69
C SER A 270 -0.99 4.48 -0.71
N VAL A 271 -1.81 4.87 -1.70
CA VAL A 271 -3.15 4.29 -1.88
C VAL A 271 -3.08 2.81 -2.25
N LEU A 272 -2.20 2.44 -3.19
CA LEU A 272 -2.00 1.05 -3.60
C LEU A 272 -1.60 0.14 -2.43
N ILE A 273 -0.65 0.59 -1.60
CA ILE A 273 -0.11 -0.26 -0.52
C ILE A 273 -1.04 -0.37 0.68
N THR A 274 -1.85 0.67 0.97
CA THR A 274 -2.72 0.70 2.15
C THR A 274 -4.17 0.29 1.86
N GLY A 275 -4.64 0.41 0.62
CA GLY A 275 -6.07 0.27 0.29
C GLY A 275 -6.94 1.40 0.86
N MET A 276 -6.33 2.54 1.20
CA MET A 276 -7.01 3.72 1.73
C MET A 276 -6.71 4.94 0.86
N HIS A 277 -7.68 5.85 0.73
CA HIS A 277 -7.42 7.13 0.08
C HIS A 277 -6.38 7.93 0.87
N ASN A 278 -5.39 8.49 0.20
CA ASN A 278 -4.33 9.30 0.80
C ASN A 278 -4.86 10.56 1.50
N VAL A 279 -5.96 11.14 1.01
CA VAL A 279 -6.68 12.23 1.69
C VAL A 279 -7.30 11.79 3.01
N SER A 280 -7.62 10.52 3.13
CA SER A 280 -8.18 9.93 4.35
C SER A 280 -7.11 9.59 5.38
N THR A 281 -5.89 9.24 4.93
CA THR A 281 -4.76 8.94 5.82
C THR A 281 -3.99 10.19 6.25
N GLY A 282 -4.23 11.34 5.60
CA GLY A 282 -3.47 12.57 5.83
C GLY A 282 -2.15 12.64 5.05
N THR A 283 -1.90 11.69 4.14
CA THR A 283 -0.65 11.61 3.37
C THR A 283 -0.82 12.04 1.92
N HIS A 284 -1.66 13.06 1.68
CA HIS A 284 -2.00 13.53 0.33
C HIS A 284 -0.99 14.55 -0.24
N GLN A 285 -0.29 15.32 0.60
CA GLN A 285 0.80 16.16 0.15
C GLN A 285 2.03 15.30 -0.16
N MET A 286 2.65 15.51 -1.31
CA MET A 286 3.81 14.74 -1.70
C MET A 286 4.98 14.98 -0.74
N ARG A 287 5.52 13.89 -0.20
CA ARG A 287 6.64 13.88 0.76
C ARG A 287 6.39 14.70 2.03
N SER A 288 5.14 14.74 2.49
CA SER A 288 4.77 15.46 3.70
C SER A 288 5.39 14.89 4.99
N GLY A 289 5.73 13.60 5.00
CA GLY A 289 6.28 12.94 6.17
C GLY A 289 5.26 12.73 7.31
N PHE A 290 3.98 12.81 7.05
CA PHE A 290 2.94 12.56 8.06
C PHE A 290 2.84 11.08 8.42
N PRO A 291 2.54 10.74 9.70
CA PRO A 291 2.32 9.36 10.12
C PRO A 291 0.99 8.83 9.56
N LEU A 292 0.94 7.52 9.34
CA LEU A 292 -0.31 6.83 9.00
C LEU A 292 -1.21 6.69 10.23
N PRO A 293 -2.52 6.55 10.04
CA PRO A 293 -3.45 6.24 11.13
C PRO A 293 -3.03 4.99 11.89
N THR A 294 -3.32 4.95 13.18
CA THR A 294 -2.92 3.86 14.08
C THR A 294 -3.42 2.51 13.55
N GLY A 295 -2.54 1.53 13.54
CA GLY A 295 -2.85 0.16 13.11
C GLY A 295 -2.92 -0.08 11.60
N VAL A 296 -2.73 0.94 10.77
CA VAL A 296 -2.68 0.77 9.30
C VAL A 296 -1.37 0.10 8.89
N LYS A 297 -1.49 -1.01 8.14
CA LYS A 297 -0.40 -1.77 7.55
C LYS A 297 -0.48 -1.73 6.03
N GLY A 298 0.64 -2.02 5.36
CA GLY A 298 0.63 -2.36 3.95
C GLY A 298 -0.07 -3.71 3.73
N PHE A 299 -0.89 -3.86 2.68
CA PHE A 299 -1.62 -5.11 2.44
C PHE A 299 -0.70 -6.33 2.27
N PRO A 300 0.55 -6.23 1.75
CA PRO A 300 1.43 -7.40 1.64
C PRO A 300 1.84 -7.96 3.01
N ALA A 301 1.77 -7.16 4.09
CA ALA A 301 2.02 -7.67 5.44
C ALA A 301 1.01 -8.78 5.82
N TYR A 302 -0.27 -8.61 5.47
CA TYR A 302 -1.29 -9.65 5.69
C TYR A 302 -1.05 -10.89 4.84
N MET A 303 -0.57 -10.74 3.61
CA MET A 303 -0.19 -11.86 2.74
C MET A 303 0.99 -12.63 3.35
N ARG A 304 2.02 -11.91 3.81
CA ARG A 304 3.20 -12.47 4.47
C ARG A 304 2.84 -13.23 5.74
N GLU A 305 1.98 -12.65 6.59
CA GLU A 305 1.42 -13.32 7.79
C GLU A 305 0.65 -14.60 7.44
N SER A 306 0.05 -14.68 6.24
CA SER A 306 -0.67 -15.86 5.73
C SER A 306 0.24 -16.88 5.03
N GLY A 307 1.55 -16.67 4.98
CA GLY A 307 2.52 -17.59 4.44
C GLY A 307 3.03 -17.32 3.03
N TYR A 308 2.64 -16.21 2.39
CA TYR A 308 3.22 -15.75 1.12
C TYR A 308 4.66 -15.30 1.31
N PHE A 309 5.49 -15.52 0.30
CA PHE A 309 6.79 -14.86 0.17
C PHE A 309 6.60 -13.56 -0.62
N THR A 310 6.95 -12.43 -0.02
CA THR A 310 6.64 -11.10 -0.58
C THR A 310 7.89 -10.36 -1.01
N THR A 311 7.94 -9.87 -2.27
CA THR A 311 9.11 -9.16 -2.80
C THR A 311 8.74 -7.90 -3.54
N ASN A 312 9.58 -6.86 -3.44
CA ASN A 312 9.41 -5.58 -4.12
C ASN A 312 10.71 -5.13 -4.81
N ASN A 313 10.72 -5.04 -6.12
CA ASN A 313 11.85 -4.62 -6.95
C ASN A 313 11.48 -3.28 -7.64
N VAL A 314 11.95 -2.14 -7.19
CA VAL A 314 12.57 -1.76 -5.94
C VAL A 314 11.85 -0.54 -5.35
N LYS A 315 11.12 0.22 -6.21
CA LYS A 315 10.50 1.47 -5.82
C LYS A 315 9.41 1.23 -4.77
N THR A 316 9.50 1.92 -3.65
CA THR A 316 8.46 1.95 -2.60
C THR A 316 7.69 3.27 -2.64
N ASP A 317 8.38 4.36 -2.45
CA ASP A 317 7.85 5.75 -2.51
C ASP A 317 6.55 5.93 -1.69
N TYR A 318 6.46 5.25 -0.52
CA TYR A 318 5.30 5.35 0.37
C TYR A 318 5.33 6.68 1.11
N ASN A 319 4.31 7.49 0.89
CA ASN A 319 4.23 8.90 1.26
C ASN A 319 3.89 9.09 2.75
N SER A 320 4.75 8.62 3.65
CA SER A 320 4.53 8.66 5.10
C SER A 320 5.84 8.57 5.86
N SER A 321 5.90 9.14 7.08
CA SER A 321 6.99 8.87 8.03
C SER A 321 7.07 7.39 8.44
N ASP A 322 5.98 6.64 8.32
CA ASP A 322 5.91 5.20 8.56
C ASP A 322 6.44 4.35 7.40
N ALA A 323 6.93 4.94 6.31
CA ALA A 323 7.43 4.17 5.17
C ALA A 323 8.47 3.10 5.53
N PRO A 324 9.46 3.34 6.43
CA PRO A 324 10.39 2.30 6.86
C PRO A 324 9.70 1.12 7.55
N ARG A 325 8.70 1.39 8.40
CA ARG A 325 7.87 0.36 9.07
C ARG A 325 7.06 -0.43 8.05
N LEU A 326 6.37 0.25 7.14
CA LEU A 326 5.60 -0.41 6.07
C LEU A 326 6.47 -1.33 5.22
N ILE A 327 7.67 -0.89 4.83
CA ILE A 327 8.61 -1.70 4.04
C ILE A 327 9.01 -2.96 4.81
N LYS A 328 9.40 -2.81 6.09
CA LYS A 328 9.84 -3.92 6.94
C LYS A 328 8.75 -4.96 7.18
N GLU A 329 7.50 -4.51 7.38
CA GLU A 329 6.36 -5.38 7.64
C GLU A 329 5.85 -6.07 6.37
N SER A 330 5.85 -5.35 5.24
CA SER A 330 5.25 -5.81 3.98
C SER A 330 6.11 -6.78 3.19
N TRP A 331 7.45 -6.67 3.24
CA TRP A 331 8.34 -7.34 2.31
C TRP A 331 9.35 -8.25 3.00
N ASP A 332 9.48 -9.50 2.51
CA ASP A 332 10.59 -10.38 2.84
C ASP A 332 11.89 -9.87 2.19
N GLU A 333 11.77 -9.26 1.00
CA GLU A 333 12.86 -8.54 0.33
C GLU A 333 12.32 -7.34 -0.45
N SER A 334 12.92 -6.15 -0.23
CA SER A 334 12.70 -4.94 -1.01
C SER A 334 14.05 -4.38 -1.45
N SER A 335 14.45 -4.67 -2.68
CA SER A 335 15.77 -4.32 -3.23
C SER A 335 15.75 -4.39 -4.77
N PRO A 336 16.79 -3.87 -5.46
CA PRO A 336 16.97 -4.08 -6.91
C PRO A 336 17.12 -5.56 -7.33
N LYS A 337 17.41 -6.45 -6.38
CA LYS A 337 17.55 -7.90 -6.59
C LYS A 337 16.32 -8.69 -6.14
N ALA A 338 15.33 -8.03 -5.55
CA ALA A 338 14.13 -8.69 -5.04
C ALA A 338 13.40 -9.45 -6.17
N HIS A 339 13.10 -10.73 -5.93
CA HIS A 339 12.58 -11.62 -6.94
C HIS A 339 11.91 -12.84 -6.30
N TRP A 340 10.93 -13.46 -6.97
CA TRP A 340 10.32 -14.73 -6.53
C TRP A 340 11.32 -15.90 -6.52
N ARG A 341 12.45 -15.79 -7.26
CA ARG A 341 13.55 -16.78 -7.28
C ARG A 341 14.47 -16.72 -6.04
N ASN A 342 14.18 -15.84 -5.07
CA ASN A 342 15.00 -15.71 -3.87
C ASN A 342 15.13 -17.05 -3.13
N SER A 343 16.35 -17.43 -2.71
CA SER A 343 16.65 -18.69 -2.04
C SER A 343 15.94 -18.86 -0.68
N LYS A 344 15.48 -17.78 -0.08
CA LYS A 344 14.67 -17.82 1.16
C LYS A 344 13.24 -18.27 0.92
N ARG A 345 12.72 -18.22 -0.30
CA ARG A 345 11.40 -18.74 -0.65
C ARG A 345 11.46 -20.27 -0.66
N ARG A 346 10.60 -20.90 0.14
CA ARG A 346 10.51 -22.37 0.20
C ARG A 346 9.91 -22.93 -1.09
N GLN A 347 10.29 -24.16 -1.42
CA GLN A 347 9.67 -24.87 -2.55
C GLN A 347 8.15 -24.95 -2.35
N GLY A 348 7.37 -24.64 -3.39
CA GLY A 348 5.91 -24.61 -3.32
C GLY A 348 5.30 -23.45 -2.53
N GLN A 349 6.08 -22.58 -1.91
CA GLN A 349 5.55 -21.41 -1.22
C GLN A 349 5.00 -20.41 -2.23
N PRO A 350 3.72 -19.97 -2.11
CA PRO A 350 3.17 -18.94 -2.97
C PRO A 350 3.87 -17.61 -2.76
N PHE A 351 3.91 -16.78 -3.79
CA PHE A 351 4.55 -15.46 -3.70
C PHE A 351 3.62 -14.33 -4.12
N PHE A 352 3.91 -13.14 -3.59
CA PHE A 352 3.50 -11.87 -4.12
C PHE A 352 4.77 -11.08 -4.50
N SER A 353 4.99 -10.88 -5.79
CA SER A 353 6.17 -10.19 -6.30
C SER A 353 5.76 -8.95 -7.09
N VAL A 354 6.45 -7.84 -6.83
CA VAL A 354 6.25 -6.56 -7.51
C VAL A 354 7.52 -6.16 -8.24
N PHE A 355 7.38 -5.82 -9.54
CA PHE A 355 8.44 -5.21 -10.35
C PHE A 355 8.00 -3.81 -10.77
N ASN A 356 8.72 -2.80 -10.30
CA ASN A 356 8.48 -1.40 -10.62
C ASN A 356 9.44 -0.96 -11.72
N ILE A 357 8.96 -0.83 -12.96
CA ILE A 357 9.79 -0.53 -14.13
C ILE A 357 9.87 0.98 -14.29
N MET A 358 11.06 1.52 -13.97
CA MET A 358 11.34 2.96 -13.99
C MET A 358 11.61 3.55 -15.37
N THR A 359 11.57 2.75 -16.46
CA THR A 359 12.06 3.17 -17.77
C THR A 359 11.25 4.32 -18.38
N SER A 360 9.94 4.38 -18.13
CA SER A 360 9.04 5.43 -18.62
C SER A 360 8.93 6.66 -17.69
N HIS A 361 9.59 6.65 -16.52
CA HIS A 361 9.55 7.74 -15.55
C HIS A 361 9.96 9.08 -16.17
N GLN A 362 9.33 10.18 -15.73
CA GLN A 362 9.52 11.56 -16.20
C GLN A 362 11.00 11.96 -16.31
N SER A 363 11.86 11.51 -15.42
CA SER A 363 13.29 11.80 -15.50
C SER A 363 13.90 11.34 -16.81
N ARG A 364 13.51 10.17 -17.32
CA ARG A 364 14.05 9.58 -18.56
C ARG A 364 13.37 10.14 -19.79
N SER A 365 12.05 10.30 -19.73
CA SER A 365 11.25 10.75 -20.87
C SER A 365 11.41 12.23 -21.19
N MET A 366 11.76 13.10 -20.21
CA MET A 366 11.84 14.55 -20.41
C MET A 366 13.09 15.21 -19.80
N VAL A 367 13.52 14.79 -18.59
CA VAL A 367 14.44 15.60 -17.76
C VAL A 367 15.90 15.35 -18.09
N TRP A 368 16.31 14.09 -18.25
CA TRP A 368 17.72 13.79 -18.54
C TRP A 368 18.21 14.48 -19.81
N PRO A 369 19.46 14.95 -19.86
CA PRO A 369 20.08 15.38 -21.10
C PRO A 369 19.97 14.31 -22.20
N TYR A 370 19.73 14.70 -23.43
CA TYR A 370 19.47 13.76 -24.51
C TYR A 370 20.59 12.70 -24.74
N PRO A 371 21.90 13.04 -24.59
CA PRO A 371 22.95 12.02 -24.62
C PRO A 371 22.82 10.93 -23.55
N VAL A 372 22.41 11.32 -22.33
CA VAL A 372 22.17 10.38 -21.23
C VAL A 372 20.98 9.48 -21.53
N PHE A 373 19.89 10.05 -22.05
CA PHE A 373 18.74 9.29 -22.52
C PHE A 373 19.12 8.27 -23.60
N LYS A 374 19.86 8.68 -24.61
CA LYS A 374 20.35 7.76 -25.66
C LYS A 374 21.12 6.59 -25.07
N LYS A 375 22.08 6.87 -24.20
CA LYS A 375 22.93 5.86 -23.54
C LYS A 375 22.12 4.87 -22.70
N HIS A 376 21.10 5.30 -21.96
CA HIS A 376 20.40 4.46 -20.97
C HIS A 376 19.06 3.89 -21.44
N VAL A 377 18.47 4.44 -22.50
CA VAL A 377 17.17 4.01 -23.03
C VAL A 377 17.31 3.56 -24.49
N GLN A 378 17.66 4.45 -25.43
CA GLN A 378 17.68 4.09 -26.85
C GLN A 378 18.71 3.01 -27.19
N SER A 379 19.82 2.91 -26.44
CA SER A 379 20.80 1.82 -26.64
C SER A 379 20.24 0.41 -26.47
N LYS A 380 19.06 0.29 -25.88
CA LYS A 380 18.33 -0.99 -25.69
C LYS A 380 17.38 -1.32 -26.84
N LEU A 381 17.22 -0.38 -27.75
CA LEU A 381 16.32 -0.49 -28.91
C LEU A 381 17.10 -0.74 -30.20
N SER A 382 16.52 -1.52 -31.08
CA SER A 382 16.98 -1.59 -32.47
C SER A 382 16.60 -0.32 -33.23
N ALA A 383 17.22 -0.10 -34.40
CA ALA A 383 16.90 1.07 -35.22
C ALA A 383 15.42 1.15 -35.65
N SER A 384 14.77 0.01 -35.85
CA SER A 384 13.34 -0.07 -36.18
C SER A 384 12.39 0.16 -35.00
N GLU A 385 12.89 0.11 -33.79
CA GLU A 385 12.13 0.35 -32.55
C GLU A 385 12.24 1.79 -32.03
N ILE A 386 13.16 2.59 -32.62
CA ILE A 386 13.27 4.02 -32.29
C ILE A 386 12.20 4.79 -33.07
N HIS A 387 11.39 5.56 -32.35
CA HIS A 387 10.26 6.28 -32.92
C HIS A 387 10.70 7.48 -33.78
N ASP A 388 10.09 7.63 -34.96
CA ASP A 388 10.29 8.77 -35.85
C ASP A 388 9.51 10.00 -35.33
N PRO A 389 10.19 11.09 -34.92
CA PRO A 389 9.50 12.29 -34.40
C PRO A 389 8.50 12.91 -35.38
N LYS A 390 8.71 12.74 -36.72
CA LYS A 390 7.77 13.26 -37.71
C LYS A 390 6.38 12.64 -37.65
N LYS A 391 6.28 11.41 -37.09
CA LYS A 391 5.03 10.65 -36.94
C LYS A 391 4.43 10.76 -35.54
N ALA A 392 5.08 11.48 -34.63
CA ALA A 392 4.63 11.59 -33.24
C ALA A 392 3.21 12.18 -33.15
N PRO A 393 2.28 11.56 -32.42
CA PRO A 393 0.94 12.09 -32.23
C PRO A 393 0.99 13.28 -31.26
N VAL A 394 0.68 14.48 -31.76
CA VAL A 394 0.67 15.71 -30.96
C VAL A 394 -0.77 15.99 -30.55
N PRO A 395 -1.10 15.95 -29.24
CA PRO A 395 -2.42 16.31 -28.77
C PRO A 395 -2.73 17.80 -28.96
N ASP A 396 -4.00 18.17 -29.11
CA ASP A 396 -4.44 19.55 -29.37
C ASP A 396 -4.02 20.57 -28.31
N TYR A 397 -3.74 20.13 -27.10
CA TYR A 397 -3.25 20.99 -26.03
C TYR A 397 -1.74 21.26 -26.06
N TYR A 398 -1.01 20.73 -27.05
CA TYR A 398 0.38 21.09 -27.32
C TYR A 398 0.49 21.82 -28.65
N PRO A 399 1.38 22.80 -28.77
CA PRO A 399 1.76 23.34 -30.08
C PRO A 399 2.58 22.29 -30.85
N ASP A 400 2.31 22.21 -32.15
CA ASP A 400 3.04 21.25 -33.01
C ASP A 400 4.38 21.84 -33.44
N THR A 401 5.44 21.49 -32.73
CA THR A 401 6.82 21.90 -33.04
C THR A 401 7.75 20.69 -33.09
N PRO A 402 8.91 20.83 -33.80
CA PRO A 402 9.91 19.74 -33.86
C PRO A 402 10.37 19.29 -32.46
N LEU A 403 10.50 20.20 -31.49
CA LEU A 403 10.92 19.88 -30.13
C LEU A 403 9.85 19.05 -29.39
N ILE A 404 8.58 19.41 -29.50
CA ILE A 404 7.48 18.69 -28.89
C ILE A 404 7.37 17.29 -29.48
N ARG A 405 7.41 17.16 -30.82
CA ARG A 405 7.43 15.86 -31.50
C ARG A 405 8.60 14.98 -31.06
N LYS A 406 9.80 15.56 -30.93
CA LYS A 406 11.00 14.88 -30.42
C LYS A 406 10.80 14.40 -28.96
N THR A 407 10.17 15.18 -28.12
CA THR A 407 9.93 14.80 -26.72
C THR A 407 8.87 13.70 -26.63
N ILE A 408 7.82 13.76 -27.43
CA ILE A 408 6.82 12.69 -27.54
C ILE A 408 7.48 11.39 -28.00
N SER A 409 8.26 11.40 -29.08
CA SER A 409 8.96 10.19 -29.58
C SER A 409 9.90 9.61 -28.52
N ARG A 410 10.63 10.46 -27.78
CA ARG A 410 11.47 10.05 -26.65
C ARG A 410 10.66 9.33 -25.56
N TYR A 411 9.46 9.79 -25.24
CA TYR A 411 8.57 9.12 -24.29
C TYR A 411 8.17 7.72 -24.81
N TYR A 412 7.82 7.59 -26.10
CA TYR A 412 7.47 6.28 -26.71
C TYR A 412 8.67 5.32 -26.76
N ASP A 413 9.89 5.83 -26.99
CA ASP A 413 11.11 5.01 -26.85
C ASP A 413 11.25 4.44 -25.43
N CYS A 414 10.92 5.23 -24.42
CA CYS A 414 10.89 4.74 -23.04
C CYS A 414 9.82 3.65 -22.83
N VAL A 415 8.65 3.79 -23.45
CA VAL A 415 7.56 2.81 -23.38
C VAL A 415 7.99 1.49 -24.05
N THR A 416 8.64 1.55 -25.24
CA THR A 416 9.14 0.35 -25.92
C THR A 416 10.24 -0.35 -25.12
N ALA A 417 11.18 0.42 -24.54
CA ALA A 417 12.22 -0.17 -23.69
C ALA A 417 11.65 -0.78 -22.39
N MET A 418 10.55 -0.23 -21.88
CA MET A 418 9.80 -0.78 -20.76
C MET A 418 9.08 -2.08 -21.17
N ASP A 419 8.46 -2.13 -22.34
CA ASP A 419 7.80 -3.33 -22.89
C ASP A 419 8.77 -4.51 -22.99
N LYS A 420 10.01 -4.29 -23.44
CA LYS A 420 11.05 -5.34 -23.44
C LYS A 420 11.27 -5.92 -22.05
N ARG A 421 11.32 -5.05 -21.03
CA ARG A 421 11.49 -5.51 -19.64
C ARG A 421 10.29 -6.32 -19.16
N VAL A 422 9.07 -5.99 -19.55
CA VAL A 422 7.88 -6.81 -19.31
C VAL A 422 8.03 -8.19 -19.94
N GLY A 423 8.48 -8.25 -21.20
CA GLY A 423 8.76 -9.50 -21.91
C GLY A 423 9.76 -10.39 -21.16
N GLU A 424 10.88 -9.82 -20.68
CA GLU A 424 11.88 -10.55 -19.89
C GLU A 424 11.29 -11.15 -18.61
N ILE A 425 10.49 -10.39 -17.85
CA ILE A 425 9.85 -10.85 -16.62
C ILE A 425 8.86 -11.99 -16.92
N MET A 426 8.06 -11.86 -17.98
CA MET A 426 7.10 -12.89 -18.38
C MET A 426 7.80 -14.16 -18.91
N ASN A 427 8.95 -14.04 -19.57
CA ASN A 427 9.77 -15.18 -19.98
C ASN A 427 10.32 -15.93 -18.75
N GLN A 428 10.88 -15.20 -17.79
CA GLN A 428 11.37 -15.79 -16.53
C GLN A 428 10.27 -16.56 -15.78
N LEU A 429 9.04 -16.03 -15.79
CA LEU A 429 7.91 -16.72 -15.16
C LEU A 429 7.55 -18.04 -15.87
N ARG A 430 7.66 -18.07 -17.23
CA ARG A 430 7.46 -19.28 -18.03
C ARG A 430 8.57 -20.31 -17.83
N GLU A 431 9.83 -19.86 -17.87
CA GLU A 431 11.01 -20.70 -17.64
C GLU A 431 10.96 -21.42 -16.29
N ASP A 432 10.44 -20.77 -15.27
CA ASP A 432 10.27 -21.33 -13.93
C ASP A 432 9.07 -22.27 -13.81
N GLY A 433 8.26 -22.47 -14.86
CA GLY A 433 7.05 -23.28 -14.84
C GLY A 433 5.94 -22.71 -13.95
N LEU A 434 5.96 -21.40 -13.68
CA LEU A 434 5.05 -20.74 -12.76
C LEU A 434 3.91 -19.97 -13.44
N ALA A 435 3.92 -19.88 -14.77
CA ALA A 435 2.93 -19.10 -15.51
C ALA A 435 1.48 -19.57 -15.24
N ASP A 436 1.24 -20.88 -15.22
CA ASP A 436 -0.11 -21.47 -15.01
C ASP A 436 -0.60 -21.37 -13.55
N SER A 437 0.24 -20.97 -12.64
CA SER A 437 -0.09 -20.78 -11.22
C SER A 437 -0.07 -19.33 -10.76
N THR A 438 0.19 -18.36 -11.66
CA THR A 438 0.40 -16.95 -11.33
C THR A 438 -0.64 -16.05 -11.99
N ILE A 439 -1.36 -15.26 -11.18
CA ILE A 439 -2.19 -14.15 -11.66
C ILE A 439 -1.28 -12.94 -11.85
N VAL A 440 -1.30 -12.34 -13.05
CA VAL A 440 -0.43 -11.23 -13.41
C VAL A 440 -1.25 -9.96 -13.58
N PHE A 441 -0.85 -8.90 -12.89
CA PHE A 441 -1.35 -7.55 -13.08
C PHE A 441 -0.26 -6.72 -13.76
N PHE A 442 -0.59 -6.12 -14.89
CA PHE A 442 0.20 -5.07 -15.50
C PHE A 442 -0.57 -3.76 -15.42
N PHE A 443 0.05 -2.70 -14.90
CA PHE A 443 -0.56 -1.37 -14.80
C PHE A 443 0.49 -0.27 -14.62
N SER A 444 0.10 1.00 -14.84
CA SER A 444 0.93 2.17 -14.49
C SER A 444 0.51 2.76 -13.15
N ASP A 445 1.41 3.47 -12.47
CA ASP A 445 1.11 4.14 -11.19
C ASP A 445 0.28 5.42 -11.35
N HIS A 446 0.31 6.09 -12.47
CA HIS A 446 -0.53 7.20 -12.94
C HIS A 446 -0.23 7.49 -14.43
N GLY A 447 -0.80 8.55 -14.99
CA GLY A 447 -0.53 8.97 -16.36
C GLY A 447 0.91 9.39 -16.62
N SER A 448 1.28 9.61 -17.89
CA SER A 448 2.66 9.88 -18.31
C SER A 448 3.28 11.11 -17.65
N GLY A 449 4.62 11.18 -17.64
CA GLY A 449 5.37 12.32 -17.12
C GLY A 449 5.23 13.60 -17.94
N MET A 450 4.52 13.56 -19.07
CA MET A 450 4.32 14.67 -19.98
C MET A 450 3.54 15.82 -19.34
N PRO A 451 3.69 17.07 -19.82
CA PRO A 451 2.86 18.20 -19.39
C PRO A 451 1.37 17.92 -19.52
N ARG A 452 0.55 18.47 -18.64
CA ARG A 452 -0.91 18.24 -18.57
C ARG A 452 -1.32 16.78 -18.24
N HIS A 453 -0.38 15.86 -18.03
CA HIS A 453 -0.62 14.48 -17.59
C HIS A 453 -0.33 14.34 -16.08
N LYS A 454 0.89 13.93 -15.72
CA LYS A 454 1.32 13.87 -14.31
C LYS A 454 0.98 15.16 -13.58
N ARG A 455 0.47 15.08 -12.37
CA ARG A 455 0.05 16.18 -11.48
C ARG A 455 -1.32 16.81 -11.79
N LEU A 456 -2.04 16.41 -12.88
CA LEU A 456 -3.37 16.94 -13.19
C LEU A 456 -4.45 15.85 -13.14
N LEU A 457 -5.69 16.28 -12.81
CA LEU A 457 -6.82 15.38 -12.58
C LEU A 457 -7.63 15.02 -13.85
N HIS A 458 -7.15 15.42 -15.01
CA HIS A 458 -7.70 15.01 -16.30
C HIS A 458 -7.43 13.52 -16.56
N ASP A 459 -8.18 12.90 -17.45
CA ASP A 459 -7.97 11.48 -17.81
C ASP A 459 -6.50 11.21 -18.22
N SER A 460 -5.83 12.16 -18.86
CA SER A 460 -4.39 12.06 -19.22
C SER A 460 -3.47 11.83 -18.03
N GLY A 461 -3.81 12.33 -16.84
CA GLY A 461 -3.03 12.13 -15.60
C GLY A 461 -3.54 10.99 -14.72
N MET A 462 -4.82 10.69 -14.80
CA MET A 462 -5.50 9.77 -13.87
C MET A 462 -5.73 8.39 -14.48
N LYS A 463 -6.05 8.29 -15.78
CA LYS A 463 -6.37 7.03 -16.45
C LYS A 463 -5.10 6.24 -16.75
N VAL A 464 -5.10 4.96 -16.41
CA VAL A 464 -3.94 4.08 -16.55
C VAL A 464 -4.26 2.87 -17.42
N ALA A 465 -3.24 2.35 -18.11
CA ALA A 465 -3.31 1.02 -18.70
C ALA A 465 -3.41 -0.02 -17.59
N MET A 466 -4.28 -1.01 -17.74
CA MET A 466 -4.44 -2.11 -16.79
C MET A 466 -4.84 -3.40 -17.50
N LEU A 467 -4.02 -4.43 -17.33
CA LEU A 467 -4.26 -5.80 -17.80
C LEU A 467 -4.25 -6.74 -16.59
N VAL A 468 -5.17 -7.70 -16.57
CA VAL A 468 -5.17 -8.76 -15.57
C VAL A 468 -5.23 -10.11 -16.27
N HIS A 469 -4.13 -10.85 -16.21
CA HIS A 469 -4.05 -12.22 -16.67
C HIS A 469 -4.39 -13.17 -15.53
N VAL A 470 -5.41 -14.01 -15.74
CA VAL A 470 -5.80 -15.09 -14.83
C VAL A 470 -5.65 -16.41 -15.59
N PRO A 471 -4.70 -17.28 -15.21
CA PRO A 471 -4.46 -18.52 -15.93
C PRO A 471 -5.64 -19.52 -15.81
N GLU A 472 -5.64 -20.56 -16.63
CA GLU A 472 -6.75 -21.53 -16.72
C GLU A 472 -7.04 -22.19 -15.37
N ARG A 473 -6.01 -22.52 -14.60
CA ARG A 473 -6.14 -23.10 -13.25
C ARG A 473 -7.06 -22.26 -12.33
N TRP A 474 -7.09 -20.94 -12.51
CA TRP A 474 -7.85 -19.98 -11.70
C TRP A 474 -9.01 -19.35 -12.47
N LYS A 475 -9.49 -19.98 -13.55
CA LYS A 475 -10.55 -19.45 -14.43
C LYS A 475 -11.81 -18.97 -13.71
N HIS A 476 -12.15 -19.58 -12.59
CA HIS A 476 -13.30 -19.17 -11.78
C HIS A 476 -13.16 -17.78 -11.16
N LEU A 477 -11.94 -17.23 -11.14
CA LEU A 477 -11.64 -15.86 -10.70
C LEU A 477 -11.63 -14.84 -11.85
N ARG A 478 -11.76 -15.29 -13.12
CA ARG A 478 -11.72 -14.40 -14.29
C ARG A 478 -12.93 -13.47 -14.30
N PRO A 479 -12.73 -12.17 -14.55
CA PRO A 479 -13.86 -11.23 -14.69
C PRO A 479 -14.56 -11.38 -16.04
N THR A 480 -13.83 -11.80 -17.08
CA THR A 480 -14.27 -11.93 -18.47
C THR A 480 -13.48 -13.00 -19.22
N VAL A 481 -13.85 -13.27 -20.46
CA VAL A 481 -13.09 -14.15 -21.36
C VAL A 481 -11.70 -13.54 -21.65
N PRO A 482 -10.62 -14.33 -21.68
CA PRO A 482 -9.28 -13.85 -22.05
C PRO A 482 -9.28 -13.10 -23.38
N GLY A 483 -8.50 -12.02 -23.47
CA GLY A 483 -8.41 -11.14 -24.65
C GLY A 483 -9.53 -10.11 -24.75
N SER A 484 -10.54 -10.14 -23.89
CA SER A 484 -11.67 -9.21 -23.92
C SER A 484 -11.40 -7.92 -23.14
N VAL A 485 -12.29 -6.94 -23.36
CA VAL A 485 -12.28 -5.64 -22.70
C VAL A 485 -13.41 -5.56 -21.70
N THR A 486 -13.17 -4.95 -20.54
CA THR A 486 -14.19 -4.55 -19.59
C THR A 486 -14.17 -3.05 -19.37
N ASP A 487 -15.36 -2.45 -19.29
CA ASP A 487 -15.58 -1.03 -18.98
C ASP A 487 -15.79 -0.77 -17.47
N ARG A 488 -15.55 -1.79 -16.64
CA ARG A 488 -15.67 -1.69 -15.20
C ARG A 488 -14.77 -0.57 -14.67
N LEU A 489 -15.35 0.33 -13.88
CA LEU A 489 -14.58 1.34 -13.16
C LEU A 489 -13.74 0.69 -12.06
N VAL A 490 -12.45 1.00 -12.05
CA VAL A 490 -11.48 0.55 -11.05
C VAL A 490 -10.67 1.74 -10.55
N SER A 491 -10.51 1.86 -9.24
CA SER A 491 -9.63 2.82 -8.60
C SER A 491 -8.50 2.11 -7.86
N PHE A 492 -7.37 2.73 -7.72
CA PHE A 492 -6.22 2.12 -7.02
C PHE A 492 -6.50 1.73 -5.57
N VAL A 493 -7.45 2.37 -4.92
CA VAL A 493 -7.90 1.97 -3.58
C VAL A 493 -8.49 0.54 -3.58
N ASP A 494 -8.92 0.02 -4.75
CA ASP A 494 -9.55 -1.29 -4.91
C ASP A 494 -8.53 -2.44 -5.01
N PHE A 495 -7.25 -2.14 -5.29
CA PHE A 495 -6.23 -3.17 -5.55
C PHE A 495 -5.93 -4.03 -4.32
N ALA A 496 -5.67 -3.40 -3.17
CA ALA A 496 -5.36 -4.12 -1.93
C ALA A 496 -6.48 -5.10 -1.52
N PRO A 497 -7.75 -4.68 -1.39
CA PRO A 497 -8.83 -5.63 -1.06
C PRO A 497 -9.06 -6.68 -2.15
N THR A 498 -8.80 -6.37 -3.43
CA THR A 498 -8.88 -7.34 -4.52
C THR A 498 -7.83 -8.43 -4.36
N VAL A 499 -6.56 -8.06 -4.15
CA VAL A 499 -5.47 -9.05 -3.98
C VAL A 499 -5.69 -9.90 -2.75
N LEU A 500 -6.10 -9.31 -1.63
CA LEU A 500 -6.44 -10.08 -0.43
C LEU A 500 -7.59 -11.08 -0.71
N GLY A 501 -8.63 -10.65 -1.42
CA GLY A 501 -9.75 -11.51 -1.80
C GLY A 501 -9.36 -12.67 -2.74
N LEU A 502 -8.39 -12.45 -3.65
CA LEU A 502 -7.88 -13.52 -4.54
C LEU A 502 -7.15 -14.62 -3.78
N VAL A 503 -6.65 -14.35 -2.60
CA VAL A 503 -5.88 -15.28 -1.76
C VAL A 503 -6.64 -15.69 -0.50
N ASP A 504 -7.98 -15.57 -0.51
CA ASP A 504 -8.88 -15.93 0.59
C ASP A 504 -8.58 -15.21 1.91
N LEU A 505 -8.09 -13.98 1.85
CA LEU A 505 -7.88 -13.14 3.02
C LEU A 505 -8.97 -12.06 3.12
N LYS A 506 -9.49 -11.88 4.33
CA LYS A 506 -10.46 -10.82 4.60
C LYS A 506 -9.77 -9.47 4.63
N SER A 507 -10.31 -8.51 3.90
CA SER A 507 -9.82 -7.12 3.94
C SER A 507 -10.03 -6.50 5.33
N PRO A 508 -9.02 -5.80 5.88
CA PRO A 508 -9.16 -5.01 7.09
C PRO A 508 -10.25 -3.94 6.95
N LYS A 509 -10.93 -3.62 8.06
CA LYS A 509 -12.02 -2.63 8.08
C LYS A 509 -11.59 -1.21 7.68
N CYS A 510 -10.30 -0.89 7.80
CA CYS A 510 -9.76 0.41 7.41
C CYS A 510 -9.64 0.59 5.90
N MET A 511 -9.60 -0.49 5.12
CA MET A 511 -9.55 -0.42 3.66
C MET A 511 -10.85 0.13 3.10
N GLN A 512 -10.75 1.02 2.11
CA GLN A 512 -11.86 1.78 1.55
C GLN A 512 -12.22 1.37 0.12
N GLY A 513 -11.47 0.42 -0.44
CA GLY A 513 -11.66 -0.08 -1.79
C GLY A 513 -12.75 -1.13 -1.90
N ILE A 514 -13.24 -1.32 -3.13
CA ILE A 514 -14.22 -2.35 -3.51
C ILE A 514 -13.49 -3.38 -4.39
N PRO A 515 -13.42 -4.66 -4.01
CA PRO A 515 -12.81 -5.67 -4.86
C PRO A 515 -13.41 -5.69 -6.26
N PHE A 516 -12.55 -5.72 -7.29
CA PHE A 516 -13.01 -5.79 -8.68
C PHE A 516 -12.83 -7.19 -9.31
N LEU A 517 -12.19 -8.09 -8.58
CA LEU A 517 -11.91 -9.47 -8.99
C LEU A 517 -11.99 -10.39 -7.76
N GLY A 518 -12.37 -11.67 -7.95
CA GLY A 518 -12.44 -12.63 -6.87
C GLY A 518 -13.61 -12.40 -5.90
N VAL A 519 -13.41 -12.77 -4.64
CA VAL A 519 -14.43 -12.65 -3.60
C VAL A 519 -14.76 -11.17 -3.33
N GLY A 520 -16.05 -10.84 -3.32
CA GLY A 520 -16.53 -9.47 -3.12
C GLY A 520 -16.64 -8.62 -4.39
N SER A 521 -16.30 -9.17 -5.56
CA SER A 521 -16.32 -8.44 -6.83
C SER A 521 -17.71 -8.15 -7.41
N ASN A 522 -18.77 -8.65 -6.79
CA ASN A 522 -20.16 -8.40 -7.24
C ASN A 522 -20.57 -6.92 -7.10
N GLN A 523 -20.03 -6.21 -6.11
CA GLN A 523 -20.25 -4.79 -5.97
C GLN A 523 -19.47 -4.04 -7.05
N LYS A 524 -20.15 -3.19 -7.81
CA LYS A 524 -19.53 -2.36 -8.86
C LYS A 524 -19.43 -0.91 -8.40
N ARG A 525 -18.27 -0.32 -8.63
CA ARG A 525 -18.03 1.11 -8.41
C ARG A 525 -18.84 1.94 -9.42
N LYS A 526 -19.52 2.98 -8.95
CA LYS A 526 -20.23 3.95 -9.81
C LYS A 526 -19.34 5.14 -10.17
N PHE A 527 -18.42 5.51 -9.28
CA PHE A 527 -17.54 6.65 -9.42
C PHE A 527 -16.11 6.30 -8.99
N VAL A 528 -15.15 6.93 -9.61
CA VAL A 528 -13.77 7.02 -9.11
C VAL A 528 -13.51 8.45 -8.68
N PHE A 529 -12.69 8.62 -7.63
CA PHE A 529 -12.38 9.92 -7.05
C PHE A 529 -10.88 10.16 -7.12
N GLY A 530 -10.52 11.39 -7.49
CA GLY A 530 -9.15 11.83 -7.58
C GLY A 530 -8.88 13.04 -6.70
N ASN A 531 -7.63 13.16 -6.26
CA ASN A 531 -7.17 14.34 -5.55
C ASN A 531 -5.80 14.81 -6.06
N ARG A 532 -5.62 16.12 -6.06
CA ARG A 532 -4.34 16.79 -6.19
C ARG A 532 -4.21 17.79 -5.05
N ASP A 533 -3.12 17.71 -4.33
CA ASP A 533 -2.75 18.61 -3.26
C ASP A 533 -1.33 19.15 -3.54
N ARG A 534 -0.54 19.59 -2.55
CA ARG A 534 0.83 20.04 -2.80
C ARG A 534 1.67 18.91 -3.42
N VAL A 535 2.34 19.25 -4.53
CA VAL A 535 3.33 18.38 -5.19
C VAL A 535 4.63 19.15 -5.34
N ASP A 536 5.71 18.62 -4.77
CA ASP A 536 6.99 19.33 -4.66
C ASP A 536 6.78 20.70 -3.98
N GLU A 537 7.22 21.82 -4.59
CA GLU A 537 7.01 23.20 -4.12
C GLU A 537 5.64 23.78 -4.51
N VAL A 538 4.86 23.07 -5.32
CA VAL A 538 3.63 23.57 -5.94
C VAL A 538 2.42 23.31 -5.06
N PHE A 539 1.88 24.33 -4.42
CA PHE A 539 0.64 24.26 -3.65
C PHE A 539 -0.59 24.15 -4.56
N ASP A 540 -1.48 23.25 -4.18
CA ASP A 540 -2.77 23.05 -4.84
C ASP A 540 -3.77 22.39 -3.88
N CYS A 541 -5.03 22.45 -4.24
CA CYS A 541 -6.13 21.63 -3.72
C CYS A 541 -7.17 21.47 -4.81
N SER A 542 -7.28 20.26 -5.36
CA SER A 542 -8.29 19.92 -6.36
C SER A 542 -8.86 18.54 -6.11
N ARG A 543 -10.11 18.32 -6.49
CA ARG A 543 -10.81 17.05 -6.36
C ARG A 543 -11.52 16.70 -7.64
N SER A 544 -11.58 15.44 -8.01
CA SER A 544 -12.33 14.98 -9.19
C SER A 544 -13.26 13.83 -8.87
N VAL A 545 -14.31 13.74 -9.65
CA VAL A 545 -15.25 12.61 -9.72
C VAL A 545 -15.39 12.19 -11.17
N ARG A 546 -15.21 10.91 -11.44
CA ARG A 546 -15.30 10.32 -12.76
C ARG A 546 -16.28 9.15 -12.73
N ASP A 547 -17.33 9.16 -13.55
CA ASP A 547 -18.12 7.98 -13.88
C ASP A 547 -17.62 7.35 -15.20
N LYS A 548 -18.41 6.57 -15.92
CA LYS A 548 -17.94 5.97 -17.18
C LYS A 548 -17.78 7.01 -18.31
N ARG A 549 -18.53 8.11 -18.31
CA ARG A 549 -18.55 9.10 -19.37
C ARG A 549 -18.11 10.49 -18.90
N TRP A 550 -18.56 10.93 -17.73
CA TRP A 550 -18.40 12.30 -17.27
C TRP A 550 -17.27 12.46 -16.26
N LEU A 551 -16.40 13.46 -16.45
CA LEU A 551 -15.40 13.90 -15.51
C LEU A 551 -15.76 15.28 -14.97
N TYR A 552 -15.87 15.41 -13.65
CA TYR A 552 -16.01 16.68 -12.95
C TYR A 552 -14.77 16.95 -12.11
N ILE A 553 -14.23 18.18 -12.19
CA ILE A 553 -13.10 18.65 -11.39
C ILE A 553 -13.51 19.91 -10.64
N ARG A 554 -13.23 19.96 -9.34
CA ARG A 554 -13.35 21.14 -8.48
C ARG A 554 -11.97 21.63 -8.10
N ASN A 555 -11.64 22.87 -8.46
CA ASN A 555 -10.37 23.56 -8.16
C ASN A 555 -10.61 24.57 -7.04
N TYR A 556 -9.88 24.40 -5.91
CA TYR A 556 -10.02 25.26 -4.75
C TYR A 556 -9.00 26.42 -4.73
N HIS A 557 -8.03 26.44 -5.65
CA HIS A 557 -7.12 27.56 -5.91
C HIS A 557 -7.21 28.01 -7.38
N PRO A 558 -8.37 28.54 -7.83
CA PRO A 558 -8.56 28.89 -9.24
C PRO A 558 -7.72 30.10 -9.70
N HIS A 559 -7.21 30.90 -8.77
CA HIS A 559 -6.26 31.98 -9.04
C HIS A 559 -4.86 31.48 -9.44
N LEU A 560 -4.61 30.16 -9.37
CA LEU A 560 -3.37 29.52 -9.81
C LEU A 560 -3.58 28.79 -11.13
N SER A 561 -2.54 28.79 -11.97
CA SER A 561 -2.53 28.06 -13.23
C SER A 561 -2.56 26.53 -13.03
N TRP A 562 -3.05 25.78 -14.03
CA TRP A 562 -2.82 24.34 -14.11
C TRP A 562 -1.32 24.02 -14.26
N SER A 563 -0.60 24.85 -14.99
CA SER A 563 0.80 24.72 -15.31
C SER A 563 1.69 25.62 -14.45
N GLN A 564 1.40 25.71 -13.14
CA GLN A 564 2.25 26.46 -12.21
C GLN A 564 3.74 26.13 -12.45
N PRO A 565 4.66 27.07 -12.28
CA PRO A 565 6.09 26.83 -12.28
C PRO A 565 6.45 25.68 -11.32
N SER A 566 7.27 24.73 -11.78
CA SER A 566 7.70 23.57 -10.99
C SER A 566 9.07 23.13 -11.47
N VAL A 567 10.10 23.31 -10.66
CA VAL A 567 11.50 23.11 -11.04
C VAL A 567 11.74 21.76 -11.67
N PHE A 568 11.28 20.68 -11.04
CA PHE A 568 11.48 19.34 -11.61
C PHE A 568 10.83 19.17 -12.99
N SER A 569 9.65 19.74 -13.21
CA SER A 569 8.96 19.70 -14.51
C SER A 569 9.59 20.64 -15.53
N ASP A 570 10.11 21.77 -15.06
CA ASP A 570 10.71 22.81 -15.90
C ASP A 570 12.13 22.46 -16.37
N LEU A 571 12.75 21.41 -15.81
CA LEU A 571 13.98 20.82 -16.39
C LEU A 571 13.74 20.17 -17.76
N GLY A 572 12.50 19.86 -18.12
CA GLY A 572 12.13 19.35 -19.44
C GLY A 572 11.91 20.50 -20.44
N GLU A 573 12.65 20.50 -21.54
CA GLU A 573 12.57 21.52 -22.62
C GLU A 573 11.14 21.74 -23.14
N ILE A 574 10.29 20.72 -23.12
CA ILE A 574 8.92 20.76 -23.66
C ILE A 574 8.04 21.83 -22.99
N ARG A 575 8.18 22.08 -21.68
CA ARG A 575 7.38 23.11 -21.01
C ARG A 575 7.79 24.50 -21.42
N HIS A 576 9.10 24.74 -21.54
CA HIS A 576 9.62 26.00 -22.05
C HIS A 576 9.14 26.30 -23.47
N GLU A 577 9.10 25.26 -24.33
CA GLU A 577 8.62 25.37 -25.70
C GLU A 577 7.11 25.71 -25.74
N ILE A 578 6.29 25.05 -24.94
CA ILE A 578 4.84 25.34 -24.84
C ILE A 578 4.64 26.82 -24.46
N PHE A 579 5.34 27.31 -23.44
CA PHE A 579 5.21 28.69 -23.00
C PHE A 579 5.82 29.69 -23.97
N ARG A 580 6.90 29.32 -24.68
CA ARG A 580 7.50 30.17 -25.71
C ARG A 580 6.50 30.41 -26.84
N VAL A 581 5.93 29.32 -27.40
CA VAL A 581 4.96 29.42 -28.50
C VAL A 581 3.73 30.20 -28.07
N PHE A 582 3.21 29.96 -26.87
CA PHE A 582 2.06 30.70 -26.36
C PHE A 582 2.34 32.22 -26.22
N ARG A 583 3.52 32.61 -25.74
CA ARG A 583 3.88 34.03 -25.61
C ARG A 583 4.11 34.73 -26.93
N GLU A 584 4.72 34.00 -27.90
CA GLU A 584 5.03 34.56 -29.22
C GLU A 584 3.79 34.65 -30.14
N ASN A 585 2.87 33.69 -29.98
CA ASN A 585 1.69 33.54 -30.85
C ASN A 585 0.41 33.24 -30.05
N PRO A 586 -0.04 34.10 -29.15
CA PRO A 586 -1.20 33.80 -28.28
C PRO A 586 -2.48 33.62 -29.10
N ASP A 587 -2.67 34.35 -30.19
CA ASP A 587 -3.87 34.33 -31.00
C ASP A 587 -4.00 33.03 -31.84
N SER A 588 -2.88 32.43 -32.22
CA SER A 588 -2.85 31.16 -32.99
C SER A 588 -2.96 29.94 -32.08
N SER A 589 -2.89 30.11 -30.78
CA SER A 589 -3.00 29.00 -29.82
C SER A 589 -4.44 28.48 -29.76
N SER A 590 -4.62 27.16 -29.71
CA SER A 590 -5.93 26.54 -29.48
C SER A 590 -6.50 26.93 -28.11
N VAL A 591 -7.81 26.77 -27.92
CA VAL A 591 -8.45 26.97 -26.61
C VAL A 591 -7.79 26.10 -25.53
N ALA A 592 -7.48 24.86 -25.85
CA ALA A 592 -6.82 23.92 -24.92
C ALA A 592 -5.39 24.36 -24.54
N GLN A 593 -4.62 24.91 -25.50
CA GLN A 593 -3.28 25.47 -25.26
C GLN A 593 -3.34 26.71 -24.39
N ARG A 594 -4.27 27.64 -24.68
CA ARG A 594 -4.50 28.83 -23.85
C ARG A 594 -4.90 28.48 -22.43
N HIS A 595 -5.79 27.53 -22.24
CA HIS A 595 -6.17 27.07 -20.91
C HIS A 595 -4.98 26.51 -20.14
N TYR A 596 -4.18 25.64 -20.77
CA TYR A 596 -3.03 25.04 -20.09
C TYR A 596 -1.95 26.06 -19.76
N ALA A 597 -1.63 26.99 -20.67
CA ALA A 597 -0.61 28.02 -20.47
C ALA A 597 -1.09 29.26 -19.70
N GLY A 598 -2.40 29.37 -19.45
CA GLY A 598 -3.01 30.50 -18.76
C GLY A 598 -2.52 30.69 -17.32
N SER A 599 -2.66 31.91 -16.80
CA SER A 599 -2.24 32.27 -15.44
C SER A 599 -3.23 31.83 -14.36
N THR A 600 -4.46 31.54 -14.72
CA THR A 600 -5.56 31.10 -13.84
C THR A 600 -6.26 29.88 -14.45
N ARG A 601 -7.15 29.26 -13.69
CA ARG A 601 -7.99 28.15 -14.15
C ARG A 601 -9.41 28.30 -13.63
N PRO A 602 -10.40 27.59 -14.25
CA PRO A 602 -11.76 27.56 -13.73
C PRO A 602 -11.85 26.98 -12.34
N SER A 603 -12.78 27.45 -11.51
CA SER A 603 -13.10 26.83 -10.22
C SER A 603 -13.76 25.47 -10.38
N GLU A 604 -14.45 25.24 -11.50
CA GLU A 604 -15.13 23.99 -11.83
C GLU A 604 -14.92 23.63 -13.29
N GLU A 605 -14.84 22.32 -13.54
CA GLU A 605 -14.70 21.78 -14.88
C GLU A 605 -15.62 20.56 -15.05
N LEU A 606 -16.24 20.43 -16.22
CA LEU A 606 -17.02 19.26 -16.61
C LEU A 606 -16.65 18.85 -18.03
N TYR A 607 -16.31 17.57 -18.21
CA TYR A 607 -15.93 17.00 -19.49
C TYR A 607 -16.78 15.79 -19.84
N ASP A 608 -17.17 15.67 -21.11
CA ASP A 608 -17.72 14.45 -21.71
C ASP A 608 -16.58 13.63 -22.29
N CYS A 609 -16.05 12.67 -21.56
CA CYS A 609 -14.87 11.93 -21.95
C CYS A 609 -15.07 10.91 -23.09
N GLU A 610 -16.33 10.72 -23.54
CA GLU A 610 -16.61 9.95 -24.75
C GLU A 610 -16.50 10.83 -26.00
N ALA A 611 -17.02 12.06 -25.94
CA ALA A 611 -16.96 13.02 -27.03
C ALA A 611 -15.63 13.81 -27.07
N ASP A 612 -15.00 14.01 -25.92
CA ASP A 612 -13.74 14.73 -25.70
C ASP A 612 -12.77 13.90 -24.84
N PRO A 613 -12.14 12.87 -25.40
CA PRO A 613 -11.21 12.00 -24.66
C PRO A 613 -10.02 12.74 -24.05
N ASP A 614 -9.61 13.86 -24.65
CA ASP A 614 -8.49 14.67 -24.20
C ASP A 614 -8.86 15.70 -23.13
N ASN A 615 -10.15 15.81 -22.77
CA ASN A 615 -10.68 16.76 -21.79
C ASN A 615 -10.26 18.22 -22.10
N THR A 616 -10.44 18.65 -23.33
CA THR A 616 -10.02 19.97 -23.80
C THR A 616 -11.14 21.01 -23.78
N ARG A 617 -12.41 20.57 -23.71
CA ARG A 617 -13.61 21.39 -23.76
C ARG A 617 -14.34 21.38 -22.43
N ASN A 618 -14.13 22.39 -21.60
CA ASN A 618 -14.87 22.54 -20.34
C ASN A 618 -16.30 23.00 -20.61
N LEU A 619 -17.26 22.11 -20.43
CA LEU A 619 -18.68 22.37 -20.72
C LEU A 619 -19.33 23.42 -19.79
N ILE A 620 -18.76 23.67 -18.59
CA ILE A 620 -19.29 24.68 -17.65
C ILE A 620 -19.16 26.11 -18.22
N SER A 621 -18.18 26.33 -19.09
CA SER A 621 -18.01 27.63 -19.77
C SER A 621 -18.98 27.86 -20.93
N GLU A 622 -19.84 26.90 -21.20
CA GLU A 622 -20.80 26.93 -22.31
C GLU A 622 -22.23 26.76 -21.78
N GLN A 623 -23.22 26.85 -22.68
CA GLN A 623 -24.61 26.50 -22.36
C GLN A 623 -24.69 24.97 -22.20
N LEU A 624 -24.96 24.51 -20.99
CA LEU A 624 -25.07 23.08 -20.68
C LEU A 624 -26.33 22.48 -21.35
N SER A 625 -26.15 21.32 -21.96
CA SER A 625 -27.30 20.48 -22.32
C SER A 625 -27.97 19.92 -21.05
N ASP A 626 -29.23 19.49 -21.17
CA ASP A 626 -29.98 18.88 -20.06
C ASP A 626 -29.22 17.68 -19.46
N GLU A 627 -28.58 16.88 -20.31
CA GLU A 627 -27.80 15.72 -19.89
C GLU A 627 -26.55 16.14 -19.11
N ALA A 628 -25.77 17.09 -19.60
CA ALA A 628 -24.62 17.65 -18.95
C ALA A 628 -24.98 18.32 -17.60
N GLY A 629 -26.12 19.05 -17.56
CA GLY A 629 -26.63 19.67 -16.34
C GLY A 629 -26.99 18.62 -15.26
N LYS A 630 -27.64 17.52 -15.64
CA LYS A 630 -27.93 16.39 -14.73
C LYS A 630 -26.67 15.70 -14.26
N ALA A 631 -25.69 15.51 -15.15
CA ALA A 631 -24.39 14.94 -14.80
C ALA A 631 -23.65 15.82 -13.80
N LEU A 632 -23.56 17.12 -14.05
CA LEU A 632 -22.91 18.08 -13.16
C LEU A 632 -23.50 18.04 -11.73
N LYS A 633 -24.84 18.10 -11.63
CA LYS A 633 -25.54 18.04 -10.33
C LYS A 633 -25.22 16.73 -9.58
N ARG A 634 -25.26 15.59 -10.28
CA ARG A 634 -24.97 14.28 -9.72
C ARG A 634 -23.52 14.16 -9.24
N LEU A 635 -22.56 14.63 -10.04
CA LEU A 635 -21.13 14.52 -9.74
C LEU A 635 -20.73 15.44 -8.58
N ARG A 636 -21.27 16.67 -8.52
CA ARG A 636 -21.09 17.58 -7.38
C ARG A 636 -21.54 16.93 -6.07
N LEU A 637 -22.76 16.35 -6.07
CA LEU A 637 -23.28 15.65 -4.89
C LEU A 637 -22.38 14.47 -4.50
N SER A 638 -21.99 13.63 -5.47
CA SER A 638 -21.12 12.48 -5.21
C SER A 638 -19.74 12.88 -4.66
N LEU A 639 -19.20 14.03 -5.06
CA LEU A 639 -17.96 14.56 -4.49
C LEU A 639 -18.13 14.89 -3.02
N VAL A 640 -19.19 15.60 -2.64
CA VAL A 640 -19.46 15.96 -1.23
C VAL A 640 -19.67 14.70 -0.38
N GLU A 641 -20.47 13.75 -0.86
CA GLU A 641 -20.72 12.48 -0.19
C GLU A 641 -19.42 11.70 0.05
N ASN A 642 -18.56 11.61 -0.97
CA ASN A 642 -17.27 10.92 -0.84
C ASN A 642 -16.34 11.62 0.17
N ARG A 643 -16.18 12.95 0.09
CA ARG A 643 -15.35 13.71 1.03
C ARG A 643 -15.73 13.41 2.49
N ASN A 644 -17.04 13.38 2.76
CA ASN A 644 -17.58 13.08 4.08
C ASN A 644 -17.33 11.60 4.47
N ALA A 645 -17.57 10.67 3.55
CA ALA A 645 -17.43 9.24 3.81
C ALA A 645 -15.97 8.84 4.11
N VAL A 646 -15.02 9.36 3.33
CA VAL A 646 -13.59 9.04 3.51
C VAL A 646 -12.91 9.92 4.56
N ARG A 647 -13.57 10.98 5.05
CA ARG A 647 -12.97 11.99 5.92
C ARG A 647 -11.79 12.67 5.23
N ASP A 648 -12.05 13.33 4.11
CA ASP A 648 -11.03 14.02 3.33
C ASP A 648 -10.40 15.18 4.14
N LEU A 649 -9.12 15.04 4.46
CA LEU A 649 -8.35 15.99 5.27
C LEU A 649 -7.82 17.19 4.45
N GLY A 650 -8.04 17.22 3.13
CA GLY A 650 -7.43 18.23 2.26
C GLY A 650 -7.95 19.67 2.41
N ALA A 651 -9.04 19.89 3.17
CA ALA A 651 -9.45 21.23 3.54
C ALA A 651 -8.59 21.85 4.66
N LEU A 652 -7.75 21.05 5.31
CA LEU A 652 -6.84 21.53 6.36
C LEU A 652 -5.52 21.95 5.72
N PRO A 653 -5.06 23.21 5.92
CA PRO A 653 -3.73 23.64 5.47
C PRO A 653 -2.63 22.75 6.03
N GLU A 654 -1.59 22.45 5.23
CA GLU A 654 -0.50 21.55 5.64
C GLU A 654 0.18 21.98 6.94
N SER A 655 0.43 23.28 7.11
CA SER A 655 1.01 23.84 8.34
C SER A 655 0.13 23.61 9.58
N GLU A 656 -1.20 23.67 9.42
CA GLU A 656 -2.14 23.38 10.50
C GLU A 656 -2.17 21.90 10.85
N MET A 657 -2.17 21.02 9.85
CA MET A 657 -2.07 19.56 10.09
C MET A 657 -0.78 19.23 10.85
N ARG A 658 0.36 19.84 10.48
CA ARG A 658 1.64 19.65 11.17
C ARG A 658 1.57 20.13 12.62
N ARG A 659 0.95 21.29 12.85
CA ARG A 659 0.73 21.83 14.20
C ARG A 659 -0.09 20.86 15.06
N TRP A 660 -1.21 20.38 14.54
CA TRP A 660 -2.06 19.42 15.24
C TRP A 660 -1.33 18.11 15.57
N ILE A 661 -0.64 17.52 14.61
CA ILE A 661 0.13 16.28 14.82
C ILE A 661 1.21 16.48 15.90
N LYS A 662 1.89 17.63 15.86
CA LYS A 662 2.94 17.98 16.86
C LYS A 662 2.35 18.17 18.27
N THR A 663 1.18 18.80 18.37
CA THR A 663 0.54 19.12 19.68
C THR A 663 -0.08 17.86 20.30
N GLU A 664 -0.81 17.07 19.50
CA GLU A 664 -1.56 15.90 19.98
C GLU A 664 -0.74 14.60 19.99
N GLY A 665 0.42 14.57 19.32
CA GLY A 665 1.27 13.39 19.21
C GLY A 665 0.63 12.21 18.48
N SER A 666 -0.42 12.45 17.69
CA SER A 666 -1.23 11.42 17.00
C SER A 666 -1.36 11.72 15.51
N PRO A 667 -1.60 10.70 14.66
CA PRO A 667 -1.89 10.89 13.25
C PRO A 667 -3.12 11.79 13.04
N MET A 668 -3.10 12.62 11.98
CA MET A 668 -4.17 13.61 11.75
C MET A 668 -5.56 12.99 11.64
N ARG A 669 -5.67 11.81 10.99
CA ARG A 669 -6.96 11.09 10.93
C ARG A 669 -7.47 10.70 12.30
N ASP A 670 -6.60 10.20 13.17
CA ASP A 670 -6.99 9.74 14.50
C ASP A 670 -7.48 10.93 15.35
N ILE A 671 -6.79 12.10 15.25
CA ILE A 671 -7.20 13.35 15.88
C ILE A 671 -8.63 13.75 15.45
N VAL A 672 -8.88 13.74 14.13
CA VAL A 672 -10.21 14.11 13.59
C VAL A 672 -11.29 13.09 13.94
N MET A 673 -10.93 11.81 14.06
CA MET A 673 -11.90 10.74 14.40
C MET A 673 -12.26 10.71 15.88
N ASP A 674 -11.41 11.20 16.76
CA ASP A 674 -11.64 11.22 18.20
C ASP A 674 -12.78 12.17 18.62
N ARG A 675 -13.17 13.11 17.77
CA ARG A 675 -14.30 14.05 17.96
C ARG A 675 -14.28 14.77 19.32
N THR A 676 -13.09 15.04 19.84
CA THR A 676 -12.96 15.89 21.02
C THR A 676 -13.35 17.33 20.69
N ALA A 677 -13.69 18.13 21.69
CA ALA A 677 -14.03 19.56 21.51
C ALA A 677 -12.89 20.36 20.83
N HIS A 678 -11.68 19.81 20.79
CA HIS A 678 -10.50 20.44 20.22
C HIS A 678 -10.15 19.94 18.81
N SER A 679 -10.79 18.87 18.29
CA SER A 679 -10.46 18.35 16.97
C SER A 679 -10.96 19.30 15.87
N PRO A 680 -10.21 19.43 14.72
CA PRO A 680 -10.64 20.26 13.61
C PRO A 680 -11.98 19.83 13.03
N ASP A 681 -12.88 20.79 12.83
CA ASP A 681 -14.17 20.53 12.17
C ASP A 681 -13.98 20.51 10.63
N LEU A 682 -13.88 19.32 10.06
CA LEU A 682 -13.73 19.12 8.63
C LEU A 682 -14.93 19.59 7.81
N GLN A 683 -16.14 19.50 8.37
CA GLN A 683 -17.35 19.94 7.64
C GLN A 683 -17.35 21.46 7.46
N ARG A 684 -17.00 22.20 8.51
CA ARG A 684 -16.85 23.66 8.44
C ARG A 684 -15.69 24.07 7.50
N ALA A 685 -14.56 23.36 7.57
CA ALA A 685 -13.43 23.62 6.69
C ALA A 685 -13.81 23.44 5.21
N TRP A 686 -14.47 22.33 4.86
CA TRP A 686 -14.96 22.10 3.49
C TRP A 686 -16.08 23.06 3.09
N ALA A 687 -17.00 23.41 3.99
CA ALA A 687 -18.04 24.40 3.71
C ALA A 687 -17.46 25.78 3.36
N ALA A 688 -16.37 26.18 4.05
CA ALA A 688 -15.65 27.40 3.71
C ALA A 688 -14.89 27.28 2.37
N ALA A 689 -14.25 26.14 2.08
CA ALA A 689 -13.57 25.91 0.82
C ALA A 689 -14.55 25.91 -0.39
N ASP A 690 -15.74 25.36 -0.22
CA ASP A 690 -16.76 25.35 -1.27
C ASP A 690 -17.26 26.76 -1.67
N LYS A 691 -16.98 27.78 -0.85
CA LYS A 691 -17.29 29.18 -1.17
C LYS A 691 -16.33 29.84 -2.18
N VAL A 692 -15.20 29.20 -2.50
CA VAL A 692 -14.26 29.73 -3.51
C VAL A 692 -14.97 29.87 -4.86
N GLY A 693 -15.03 31.10 -5.33
CA GLY A 693 -15.65 31.49 -6.62
C GLY A 693 -17.19 31.59 -6.60
N THR A 694 -17.85 31.49 -5.45
CA THR A 694 -19.33 31.45 -5.36
C THR A 694 -19.97 32.41 -4.36
N SER A 695 -19.21 33.00 -3.41
CA SER A 695 -19.75 33.77 -2.29
C SER A 695 -19.52 35.27 -2.46
N ASP A 696 -20.32 36.06 -1.76
CA ASP A 696 -20.15 37.51 -1.68
C ASP A 696 -19.08 37.93 -0.66
N SER A 697 -18.59 39.17 -0.79
CA SER A 697 -17.51 39.70 0.06
C SER A 697 -17.91 39.80 1.53
N LYS A 698 -19.15 40.15 1.83
CA LYS A 698 -19.66 40.32 3.21
C LYS A 698 -19.60 38.99 3.97
N GLU A 699 -20.06 37.91 3.34
CA GLU A 699 -19.97 36.57 3.92
C GLU A 699 -18.51 36.16 4.17
N LEU A 700 -17.64 36.36 3.18
CA LEU A 700 -16.22 36.01 3.27
C LEU A 700 -15.49 36.82 4.35
N LEU A 701 -15.74 38.13 4.44
CA LEU A 701 -15.21 38.98 5.51
C LEU A 701 -15.75 38.54 6.88
N GLY A 702 -17.00 38.11 6.96
CA GLY A 702 -17.59 37.53 8.18
C GLY A 702 -16.85 36.28 8.64
N LEU A 703 -16.50 35.37 7.71
CA LEU A 703 -15.68 34.20 7.97
C LEU A 703 -14.24 34.56 8.36
N LEU A 704 -13.65 35.54 7.70
CA LEU A 704 -12.30 36.00 8.04
C LEU A 704 -12.23 36.56 9.47
N LYS A 705 -13.26 37.28 9.91
CA LYS A 705 -13.34 37.88 11.24
C LYS A 705 -13.67 36.86 12.35
N ASN A 706 -14.63 35.95 12.13
CA ASN A 706 -15.24 35.15 13.17
C ASN A 706 -14.97 33.64 13.02
N GLY A 707 -14.37 33.21 11.93
CA GLY A 707 -14.12 31.82 11.62
C GLY A 707 -12.94 31.23 12.41
N ASN A 708 -12.88 29.91 12.50
CA ASN A 708 -11.68 29.21 12.94
C ASN A 708 -10.56 29.34 11.89
N VAL A 709 -9.36 28.84 12.20
CA VAL A 709 -8.18 28.95 11.31
C VAL A 709 -8.48 28.45 9.89
N ASN A 710 -9.16 27.33 9.74
CA ASN A 710 -9.43 26.75 8.42
C ASN A 710 -10.45 27.58 7.64
N GLU A 711 -11.47 28.10 8.30
CA GLU A 711 -12.46 29.00 7.70
C GLU A 711 -11.82 30.32 7.27
N ARG A 712 -10.95 30.91 8.10
CA ARG A 712 -10.22 32.15 7.75
C ARG A 712 -9.29 31.92 6.56
N TYR A 713 -8.60 30.78 6.51
CA TYR A 713 -7.75 30.44 5.37
C TYR A 713 -8.55 30.39 4.06
N TRP A 714 -9.67 29.64 4.04
CA TRP A 714 -10.47 29.55 2.83
C TRP A 714 -11.21 30.86 2.48
N ALA A 715 -11.55 31.68 3.47
CA ALA A 715 -12.06 33.03 3.24
C ALA A 715 -11.01 33.91 2.55
N ALA A 716 -9.74 33.85 3.00
CA ALA A 716 -8.63 34.56 2.37
C ALA A 716 -8.43 34.14 0.90
N VAL A 717 -8.43 32.82 0.64
CA VAL A 717 -8.35 32.28 -0.74
C VAL A 717 -9.52 32.74 -1.60
N SER A 718 -10.75 32.74 -1.05
CA SER A 718 -11.96 33.15 -1.74
C SER A 718 -11.95 34.64 -2.07
N LEU A 719 -11.56 35.50 -1.12
CA LEU A 719 -11.43 36.95 -1.32
C LEU A 719 -10.39 37.27 -2.40
N ARG A 720 -9.21 36.63 -2.34
CA ARG A 720 -8.19 36.77 -3.37
C ARG A 720 -8.71 36.37 -4.76
N ASN A 721 -9.50 35.33 -4.86
CA ASN A 721 -10.03 34.87 -6.14
C ASN A 721 -11.15 35.78 -6.69
N GLY A 722 -12.10 36.19 -5.87
CA GLY A 722 -13.29 36.93 -6.27
C GLY A 722 -13.15 38.45 -6.31
N PHE A 723 -12.25 38.98 -5.47
CA PHE A 723 -12.12 40.42 -5.21
C PHE A 723 -10.67 40.92 -5.33
N PHE A 724 -9.89 40.35 -6.25
CA PHE A 724 -8.45 40.57 -6.35
C PHE A 724 -8.09 42.07 -6.45
N GLU A 725 -8.80 42.86 -7.24
CA GLU A 725 -8.54 44.28 -7.48
C GLU A 725 -9.42 45.23 -6.66
N ASP A 726 -10.28 44.75 -5.78
CA ASP A 726 -11.16 45.57 -4.94
C ASP A 726 -10.36 46.20 -3.79
N LYS A 727 -10.14 47.50 -3.90
CA LYS A 727 -9.36 48.26 -2.92
C LYS A 727 -9.98 48.31 -1.53
N ALA A 728 -11.30 48.38 -1.43
CA ALA A 728 -11.99 48.37 -0.12
C ALA A 728 -11.79 47.02 0.58
N ILE A 729 -11.90 45.92 -0.16
CA ILE A 729 -11.66 44.57 0.36
C ILE A 729 -10.18 44.40 0.71
N GLN A 730 -9.25 44.88 -0.10
CA GLN A 730 -7.82 44.85 0.19
C GLN A 730 -7.48 45.59 1.48
N GLN A 731 -8.05 46.79 1.69
CA GLN A 731 -7.84 47.57 2.91
C GLN A 731 -8.31 46.81 4.16
N ILE A 732 -9.48 46.20 4.12
CA ILE A 732 -9.98 45.38 5.24
C ILE A 732 -9.09 44.15 5.42
N ALA A 733 -8.75 43.44 4.36
CA ALA A 733 -7.93 42.23 4.42
C ALA A 733 -6.52 42.52 4.94
N SER A 734 -6.01 43.73 4.77
CA SER A 734 -4.65 44.12 5.23
C SER A 734 -4.45 43.96 6.75
N GLU A 735 -5.50 43.99 7.55
CA GLU A 735 -5.43 43.76 8.99
C GLU A 735 -4.98 42.32 9.31
N TRP A 736 -5.22 41.37 8.40
CA TRP A 736 -4.96 39.94 8.57
C TRP A 736 -3.57 39.49 8.13
N ILE A 737 -2.71 40.39 7.64
CA ILE A 737 -1.28 40.06 7.41
C ILE A 737 -0.54 39.76 8.73
N GLN A 738 -1.16 40.03 9.86
CA GLN A 738 -0.65 39.71 11.21
C GLN A 738 -1.42 38.56 11.88
N ASP A 739 -2.27 37.83 11.15
CA ASP A 739 -3.01 36.68 11.72
C ASP A 739 -2.05 35.71 12.43
N VAL A 740 -2.49 35.17 13.55
CA VAL A 740 -1.70 34.22 14.32
C VAL A 740 -1.41 32.92 13.55
N ALA A 741 -2.30 32.53 12.64
CA ALA A 741 -2.13 31.35 11.80
C ALA A 741 -1.29 31.67 10.56
N PRO A 742 -0.12 30.98 10.38
CA PRO A 742 0.76 31.23 9.23
C PRO A 742 0.06 31.05 7.87
N SER A 743 -0.80 30.02 7.74
CA SER A 743 -1.54 29.76 6.51
C SER A 743 -2.38 30.94 6.05
N VAL A 744 -3.06 31.61 6.99
CA VAL A 744 -3.93 32.76 6.73
C VAL A 744 -3.12 33.98 6.33
N ARG A 745 -2.15 34.38 7.17
CA ARG A 745 -1.39 35.62 6.95
C ARG A 745 -0.49 35.55 5.69
N ILE A 746 0.03 34.36 5.34
CA ILE A 746 0.83 34.20 4.13
C ILE A 746 -0.04 34.30 2.88
N GLU A 747 -1.26 33.74 2.91
CA GLU A 747 -2.20 33.82 1.78
C GLU A 747 -2.60 35.29 1.52
N ILE A 748 -2.94 36.02 2.59
CA ILE A 748 -3.26 37.46 2.51
C ILE A 748 -2.05 38.27 2.03
N ALA A 749 -0.89 38.07 2.65
CA ALA A 749 0.33 38.82 2.29
C ALA A 749 0.74 38.50 0.82
N GLY A 750 0.66 37.25 0.37
CA GLY A 750 0.94 36.86 -1.02
C GLY A 750 0.00 37.53 -2.03
N TRP A 751 -1.26 37.75 -1.65
CA TRP A 751 -2.22 38.49 -2.45
C TRP A 751 -1.88 40.00 -2.47
N LEU A 752 -1.80 40.64 -1.29
CA LEU A 752 -1.67 42.09 -1.15
C LEU A 752 -0.31 42.60 -1.64
N ALA A 753 0.76 41.82 -1.60
CA ALA A 753 2.07 42.20 -2.17
C ALA A 753 2.03 42.47 -3.69
N SER A 754 0.96 42.08 -4.37
CA SER A 754 0.74 42.38 -5.80
C SER A 754 0.51 43.88 -6.04
N PHE A 755 0.09 44.64 -5.03
CA PHE A 755 -0.30 46.04 -5.12
C PHE A 755 0.72 46.95 -4.46
N PRO A 756 1.11 48.10 -5.09
CA PRO A 756 2.15 49.00 -4.60
C PRO A 756 1.95 49.45 -3.16
N GLU A 757 0.69 49.81 -2.81
CA GLU A 757 0.32 50.36 -1.49
C GLU A 757 0.49 49.36 -0.33
N ASN A 758 0.35 48.08 -0.57
CA ASN A 758 0.43 47.02 0.43
C ASN A 758 1.75 46.23 0.35
N ARG A 759 2.55 46.46 -0.70
CA ARG A 759 3.68 45.58 -1.05
C ARG A 759 4.73 45.49 0.02
N GLU A 760 5.18 46.62 0.56
CA GLU A 760 6.24 46.64 1.54
C GLU A 760 5.87 45.87 2.82
N ALA A 761 4.71 46.16 3.41
CA ALA A 761 4.23 45.49 4.61
C ALA A 761 4.03 43.98 4.40
N SER A 762 3.50 43.61 3.25
CA SER A 762 3.26 42.22 2.88
C SER A 762 4.56 41.43 2.64
N LEU A 763 5.54 42.01 1.92
CA LEU A 763 6.86 41.41 1.73
C LEU A 763 7.62 41.26 3.04
N ASN A 764 7.57 42.25 3.92
CA ASN A 764 8.18 42.18 5.25
C ASN A 764 7.57 41.04 6.08
N ARG A 765 6.27 40.81 5.96
CA ARG A 765 5.61 39.65 6.60
C ARG A 765 6.09 38.32 6.02
N LEU A 766 6.09 38.16 4.71
CA LEU A 766 6.54 36.95 4.03
C LEU A 766 8.01 36.62 4.37
N VAL A 767 8.89 37.63 4.43
CA VAL A 767 10.30 37.45 4.83
C VAL A 767 10.41 36.89 6.25
N LYS A 768 9.60 37.37 7.20
CA LYS A 768 9.58 36.79 8.56
C LYS A 768 9.13 35.33 8.55
N ASP A 769 8.19 34.95 7.68
CA ASP A 769 7.69 33.56 7.58
C ASP A 769 8.65 32.63 6.81
N LEU A 770 9.61 33.16 6.01
CA LEU A 770 10.71 32.38 5.44
C LEU A 770 11.62 31.76 6.50
N GLU A 771 11.76 32.41 7.65
CA GLU A 771 12.59 31.95 8.77
C GLU A 771 11.82 31.09 9.79
N HIS A 772 10.56 30.78 9.50
CA HIS A 772 9.74 29.98 10.39
C HIS A 772 10.33 28.57 10.59
N PRO A 773 10.37 28.02 11.83
CA PRO A 773 10.98 26.73 12.13
C PRO A 773 10.25 25.55 11.48
N ASP A 774 8.98 25.71 11.13
CA ASP A 774 8.25 24.72 10.34
C ASP A 774 8.49 24.96 8.85
N TRP A 775 9.15 24.01 8.20
CA TRP A 775 9.50 24.08 6.79
C TRP A 775 8.28 24.27 5.86
N ALA A 776 7.10 23.78 6.23
CA ALA A 776 5.89 23.94 5.40
C ALA A 776 5.41 25.39 5.38
N VAL A 777 5.57 26.10 6.49
CA VAL A 777 5.32 27.55 6.57
C VAL A 777 6.36 28.32 5.74
N ALA A 778 7.63 28.00 5.93
CA ALA A 778 8.72 28.64 5.17
C ALA A 778 8.56 28.38 3.65
N LEU A 779 8.18 27.19 3.25
CA LEU A 779 7.89 26.85 1.85
C LEU A 779 6.69 27.66 1.31
N GLN A 780 5.61 27.78 2.07
CA GLN A 780 4.43 28.54 1.65
C GLN A 780 4.79 30.02 1.43
N ALA A 781 5.57 30.62 2.34
CA ALA A 781 6.06 31.99 2.21
C ALA A 781 7.01 32.16 1.01
N CYS A 782 7.94 31.22 0.82
CA CYS A 782 8.87 31.20 -0.30
C CYS A 782 8.11 31.14 -1.64
N ARG A 783 7.12 30.25 -1.73
CA ARG A 783 6.28 30.09 -2.92
C ARG A 783 5.45 31.34 -3.21
N ALA A 784 4.91 31.99 -2.18
CA ALA A 784 4.20 33.26 -2.35
C ALA A 784 5.11 34.35 -2.98
N ILE A 785 6.36 34.45 -2.51
CA ILE A 785 7.36 35.38 -3.06
C ILE A 785 7.72 35.01 -4.51
N GLU A 786 7.98 33.75 -4.79
CA GLU A 786 8.27 33.25 -6.14
C GLU A 786 7.17 33.63 -7.14
N LEU A 787 5.91 33.44 -6.79
CA LEU A 787 4.77 33.72 -7.65
C LEU A 787 4.57 35.21 -7.92
N LEU A 788 5.03 36.11 -7.02
CA LEU A 788 5.04 37.53 -7.24
C LEU A 788 6.05 37.94 -8.32
N GLY A 789 7.11 37.15 -8.54
CA GLY A 789 8.15 37.43 -9.53
C GLY A 789 8.80 38.81 -9.38
N PRO A 790 8.89 39.64 -10.45
CA PRO A 790 9.56 40.95 -10.37
C PRO A 790 9.00 41.90 -9.31
N LYS A 791 7.73 41.74 -8.89
CA LYS A 791 7.14 42.56 -7.82
C LYS A 791 7.80 42.32 -6.46
N ALA A 792 8.44 41.17 -6.27
CA ALA A 792 9.17 40.81 -5.05
C ALA A 792 10.68 41.12 -5.14
N ARG A 793 11.16 41.87 -6.15
CA ARG A 793 12.58 42.32 -6.25
C ARG A 793 13.16 42.96 -4.97
N PRO A 794 12.40 43.72 -4.16
CA PRO A 794 12.91 44.25 -2.90
C PRO A 794 13.49 43.21 -1.93
N VAL A 795 13.07 41.96 -2.00
CA VAL A 795 13.53 40.87 -1.09
C VAL A 795 14.55 39.93 -1.77
N LEU A 796 15.15 40.36 -2.88
CA LEU A 796 16.09 39.55 -3.68
C LEU A 796 17.26 39.02 -2.85
N ASP A 797 17.90 39.85 -2.03
CA ASP A 797 19.06 39.44 -1.24
C ASP A 797 18.69 38.46 -0.14
N THR A 798 17.48 38.56 0.42
CA THR A 798 16.96 37.57 1.35
C THR A 798 16.74 36.23 0.66
N MET A 799 16.17 36.23 -0.54
CA MET A 799 15.96 35.03 -1.32
C MET A 799 17.26 34.34 -1.75
N LYS A 800 18.32 35.13 -2.06
CA LYS A 800 19.68 34.59 -2.29
C LYS A 800 20.22 33.84 -1.06
N LYS A 801 20.07 34.40 0.13
CA LYS A 801 20.49 33.79 1.40
C LYS A 801 19.71 32.48 1.65
N ILE A 802 18.39 32.51 1.48
CA ILE A 802 17.52 31.35 1.66
C ILE A 802 17.90 30.23 0.65
N TYR A 803 18.09 30.57 -0.64
CA TYR A 803 18.53 29.62 -1.65
C TYR A 803 19.87 28.96 -1.29
N SER A 804 20.89 29.77 -0.97
CA SER A 804 22.23 29.29 -0.61
C SER A 804 22.16 28.32 0.58
N LYS A 805 21.42 28.69 1.63
CA LYS A 805 21.22 27.86 2.80
C LYS A 805 20.53 26.54 2.45
N THR A 806 19.37 26.58 1.81
CA THR A 806 18.53 25.39 1.58
C THR A 806 19.03 24.48 0.46
N ARG A 807 19.85 25.03 -0.46
CA ARG A 807 20.46 24.27 -1.59
C ARG A 807 21.59 23.36 -1.10
N HIS A 808 22.33 23.74 -0.10
CA HIS A 808 23.55 23.05 0.36
C HIS A 808 23.41 22.39 1.73
N GLU A 809 22.40 22.73 2.51
CA GLU A 809 22.12 22.09 3.79
C GLU A 809 21.15 20.92 3.62
N PRO A 810 21.57 19.67 3.87
CA PRO A 810 20.66 18.54 3.88
C PRO A 810 19.67 18.68 5.05
N GLY A 811 18.39 18.74 4.73
CA GLY A 811 17.30 18.80 5.72
C GLY A 811 16.01 18.28 5.10
N ASP A 812 15.06 17.86 5.94
CA ASP A 812 13.77 17.39 5.50
C ASP A 812 13.07 18.48 4.68
N ASN A 813 12.88 18.22 3.38
CA ASN A 813 12.19 19.10 2.44
C ASN A 813 12.80 20.49 2.18
N ASN A 814 14.00 20.79 2.68
CA ASN A 814 14.73 22.02 2.35
C ASN A 814 14.90 22.22 0.84
N PHE A 815 15.04 21.13 0.10
CA PHE A 815 15.16 21.16 -1.36
C PHE A 815 13.91 21.73 -2.06
N PHE A 816 12.70 21.66 -1.47
CA PHE A 816 11.53 22.35 -2.02
C PHE A 816 11.61 23.86 -1.87
N ILE A 817 12.17 24.33 -0.76
CA ILE A 817 12.44 25.75 -0.55
C ILE A 817 13.54 26.21 -1.53
N ALA A 818 14.58 25.38 -1.75
CA ALA A 818 15.61 25.65 -2.74
C ALA A 818 15.05 25.66 -4.19
N PHE A 819 14.09 24.80 -4.50
CA PHE A 819 13.39 24.85 -5.78
C PHE A 819 12.68 26.19 -5.96
N SER A 820 11.82 26.57 -5.02
CA SER A 820 11.04 27.80 -5.10
C SER A 820 11.91 29.05 -5.10
N SER A 821 12.92 29.12 -4.22
CA SER A 821 13.84 30.29 -4.17
C SER A 821 14.74 30.36 -5.40
N GLY A 822 15.22 29.22 -5.91
CA GLY A 822 16.01 29.15 -7.14
C GLY A 822 15.22 29.62 -8.36
N ALA A 823 13.99 29.12 -8.53
CA ALA A 823 13.09 29.55 -9.60
C ALA A 823 12.79 31.06 -9.56
N PHE A 824 12.63 31.64 -8.37
CA PHE A 824 12.52 33.10 -8.21
C PHE A 824 13.77 33.83 -8.69
N LEU A 825 14.95 33.36 -8.29
CA LEU A 825 16.22 33.96 -8.68
C LEU A 825 16.42 33.94 -10.19
N GLU A 826 16.24 32.79 -10.82
CA GLU A 826 16.33 32.59 -12.28
C GLU A 826 15.38 33.54 -13.04
N ARG A 827 14.13 33.66 -12.54
CA ARG A 827 13.14 34.56 -13.12
C ARG A 827 13.56 36.03 -13.07
N LEU A 828 14.40 36.42 -12.12
CA LEU A 828 14.97 37.78 -12.00
C LEU A 828 16.31 37.91 -12.72
N GLY A 829 16.79 36.88 -13.42
CA GLY A 829 18.06 36.92 -14.19
C GLY A 829 19.30 36.57 -13.36
N GLU A 830 19.13 36.10 -12.14
CA GLU A 830 20.23 35.67 -11.29
C GLU A 830 20.69 34.24 -11.65
N LYS A 831 21.97 33.94 -11.42
CA LYS A 831 22.53 32.61 -11.64
C LYS A 831 22.24 31.72 -10.45
N THR A 832 21.82 30.45 -10.73
CA THR A 832 21.66 29.40 -9.75
C THR A 832 22.47 28.17 -10.14
N ASP A 833 22.71 27.27 -9.18
CA ASP A 833 23.35 26.00 -9.48
C ASP A 833 22.39 25.08 -10.24
N PRO A 834 22.82 24.49 -11.35
CA PRO A 834 21.95 23.63 -12.13
C PRO A 834 21.52 22.37 -11.35
N TRP A 835 20.30 21.93 -11.60
CA TRP A 835 19.78 20.69 -11.06
C TRP A 835 20.08 19.52 -12.02
N ASP A 836 20.75 18.47 -11.55
CA ASP A 836 21.03 17.27 -12.33
C ASP A 836 20.43 16.03 -11.68
N PHE A 837 19.54 15.36 -12.39
CA PHE A 837 18.87 14.11 -11.98
C PHE A 837 19.32 12.92 -12.84
N SER A 838 20.45 13.04 -13.52
CA SER A 838 21.05 11.98 -14.31
C SER A 838 21.57 10.83 -13.43
N PRO A 839 21.73 9.60 -13.97
CA PRO A 839 22.32 8.50 -13.23
C PRO A 839 23.75 8.85 -12.81
N GLY A 840 24.04 8.71 -11.52
CA GLY A 840 25.37 9.04 -10.96
C GLY A 840 25.58 10.49 -10.57
N ALA A 841 24.66 11.41 -10.87
CA ALA A 841 24.65 12.74 -10.29
C ALA A 841 24.42 12.63 -8.77
N VAL A 842 24.96 13.59 -8.01
CA VAL A 842 24.89 13.59 -6.55
C VAL A 842 23.43 13.45 -6.12
N SER A 843 23.15 12.37 -5.42
CA SER A 843 21.82 12.01 -4.96
C SER A 843 21.21 13.14 -4.13
N PHE A 844 20.00 13.54 -4.47
CA PHE A 844 19.13 14.44 -3.71
C PHE A 844 18.74 13.94 -2.32
N MET A 845 18.91 12.64 -2.05
CA MET A 845 18.73 12.07 -0.73
C MET A 845 19.99 12.35 0.09
N PRO A 846 19.91 13.03 1.23
CA PRO A 846 21.03 13.11 2.14
C PRO A 846 21.53 11.69 2.41
N ALA A 847 22.85 11.50 2.29
CA ALA A 847 23.47 10.23 2.67
C ALA A 847 22.97 9.92 4.08
N LYS A 848 22.37 8.72 4.27
CA LYS A 848 22.02 8.23 5.60
C LYS A 848 23.26 8.39 6.46
N LYS A 849 23.22 9.21 7.52
CA LYS A 849 24.24 9.17 8.56
C LYS A 849 24.37 7.72 8.94
N LYS A 850 25.55 7.13 8.72
CA LYS A 850 25.90 5.86 9.33
C LYS A 850 25.76 6.11 10.83
N SER A 851 24.77 5.50 11.44
CA SER A 851 24.73 5.35 12.89
C SER A 851 25.97 4.55 13.26
N ASN A 852 26.92 5.20 13.90
CA ASN A 852 27.98 4.52 14.62
C ASN A 852 27.36 3.64 15.71
#